data_358024abad525c4205fd0a450d78a642
#
_entry.id   358024abad525c4205fd0a450d78a642
#
_cell.length_a   1.000
_cell.length_b   1.000
_cell.length_c   1.000
_cell.angle_alpha   90.00
_cell.angle_beta   90.00
_cell.angle_gamma   90.00
#
_symmetry.space_group_name_H-M   'P 1'
#
loop_
_entity.id
_entity.type
_entity.pdbx_description
1 polymer ?
#
loop_
_entity_poly.entity_id
_entity_poly.type
_entity_poly.pdbx_seq_one_letter_code
_entity_poly.pdbx_strand_id
1 'polypeptide(L)'
;MAALDESNTMIEQMGAAPGAKWGDIVTAIYTANGDLSMIAPHGVVGFAGCCHYPIKFILKYWTDEPTVGVREGDGFIHNDARYGGIHNTDQSMMIPLFWKGKLIAWLSATIHEGENGACEPGGMPAAAESKFDEGLKMSPFKVVENFLIRRDLQTFLQNSVRDPKLQLEDMKVKLHSVMRLRERILRLLEEYGEEVLIATLRTHLEDVAQEVRRRIRELPDGTTCVIAFPDSTLRENVLMKFNLAITVKGDKMTLDFRGSSPEYLNRSINTNIASFKAMLLTCYLQNIWPDLPQCMSVFSPIDFEFDEKSLLNGSFDTPQAMSLIPLFKGMTLPCIPMAKLSYMLPHRYTAIVAPQYDQPATMIYGGLTQHGENVGNFCADINGNGQGGRAHRDGEHSVSPPFAAVCDIGEMEIIEEDIPIVRLGAFTLAKDRVGFGKQRGGLGYEQIASVRGTGFWGFMTGCTGSVFTPSQPLFGGYGPPVYPLCKIRHIDIFEELKTNPKKINFSIIDLMNNQPIEGATYSTHDMGMTFELVQPGEVYMICQGAGGGYGDVLERDPALVMKDIEEDLISHETARDIYKIVFDERTLIVDEAATAALRDAECKARIARGTPFDAFVAEWSTTEPPESLPFYGSWDDPKVIYGTHSGKRVKMDADNIESMFMPNPKDVRIDALEGELKSVRAELEACKQASASR
;
A
#
# COMPACT_ATOMS: atom_id res chain seq x y z
N MET A 1 11.81 -22.73 -0.01
CA MET A 1 11.75 -21.67 -1.06
C MET A 1 11.25 -22.21 -2.39
N ALA A 2 11.90 -23.18 -3.07
CA ALA A 2 11.43 -23.67 -4.38
C ALA A 2 9.97 -24.14 -4.45
N ALA A 3 9.46 -24.74 -3.38
CA ALA A 3 8.05 -25.15 -3.30
C ALA A 3 7.08 -23.96 -3.21
N LEU A 4 7.49 -22.89 -2.54
CA LEU A 4 6.74 -21.64 -2.46
C LEU A 4 6.74 -20.92 -3.81
N ASP A 5 7.89 -20.87 -4.45
CA ASP A 5 8.04 -20.25 -5.77
C ASP A 5 7.18 -20.96 -6.83
N GLU A 6 7.24 -22.30 -6.90
CA GLU A 6 6.39 -23.12 -7.76
C GLU A 6 4.89 -22.84 -7.51
N SER A 7 4.49 -22.74 -6.26
CA SER A 7 3.11 -22.47 -5.88
C SER A 7 2.65 -21.05 -6.25
N ASN A 8 3.53 -20.07 -6.10
CA ASN A 8 3.26 -18.67 -6.48
C ASN A 8 3.15 -18.51 -7.99
N THR A 9 4.11 -19.09 -8.74
CA THR A 9 4.09 -19.13 -10.21
C THR A 9 2.83 -19.80 -10.76
N MET A 10 2.32 -20.83 -10.07
CA MET A 10 1.06 -21.47 -10.45
C MET A 10 -0.13 -20.48 -10.39
N ILE A 11 -0.18 -19.62 -9.37
CA ILE A 11 -1.22 -18.59 -9.30
C ILE A 11 -1.07 -17.59 -10.45
N GLU A 12 0.12 -17.11 -10.70
CA GLU A 12 0.42 -16.16 -11.77
C GLU A 12 0.00 -16.69 -13.15
N GLN A 13 0.30 -17.96 -13.42
CA GLN A 13 -0.04 -18.58 -14.70
C GLN A 13 -1.52 -18.92 -14.85
N MET A 14 -2.18 -19.37 -13.79
CA MET A 14 -3.53 -19.94 -13.86
C MET A 14 -4.62 -19.00 -13.32
N GLY A 15 -4.26 -17.98 -12.55
CA GLY A 15 -5.22 -17.02 -12.00
C GLY A 15 -5.90 -16.23 -13.11
N ALA A 16 -7.18 -15.92 -12.91
CA ALA A 16 -8.00 -15.17 -13.86
C ALA A 16 -8.02 -13.66 -13.55
N ALA A 17 -7.90 -13.29 -12.28
CA ALA A 17 -7.86 -11.89 -11.89
C ALA A 17 -6.62 -11.19 -12.50
N PRO A 18 -6.77 -9.95 -12.98
CA PRO A 18 -5.62 -9.14 -13.39
C PRO A 18 -4.53 -9.09 -12.31
N GLY A 19 -4.89 -8.94 -11.03
CA GLY A 19 -3.93 -8.99 -9.92
C GLY A 19 -3.05 -10.24 -9.92
N ALA A 20 -3.60 -11.41 -10.30
CA ALA A 20 -2.81 -12.63 -10.42
C ALA A 20 -1.74 -12.53 -11.52
N LYS A 21 -2.08 -11.90 -12.65
CA LYS A 21 -1.17 -11.74 -13.79
C LYS A 21 -0.02 -10.76 -13.52
N TRP A 22 -0.22 -9.83 -12.59
CA TRP A 22 0.77 -8.78 -12.27
C TRP A 22 1.58 -9.08 -11.02
N GLY A 23 1.40 -10.25 -10.41
CA GLY A 23 2.13 -10.60 -9.21
C GLY A 23 1.57 -9.99 -7.92
N ASP A 24 0.33 -9.47 -7.93
CA ASP A 24 -0.37 -9.02 -6.73
C ASP A 24 -0.95 -10.22 -5.98
N ILE A 25 -0.04 -11.12 -5.63
CA ILE A 25 -0.29 -12.45 -5.10
C ILE A 25 0.76 -12.83 -4.06
N VAL A 26 0.46 -13.85 -3.27
CA VAL A 26 1.48 -14.48 -2.41
C VAL A 26 1.08 -15.89 -2.01
N THR A 27 2.08 -16.76 -1.88
CA THR A 27 1.99 -18.01 -1.12
C THR A 27 2.92 -17.96 0.08
N ALA A 28 2.51 -18.50 1.21
CA ALA A 28 3.27 -18.43 2.45
C ALA A 28 3.11 -19.67 3.34
N ILE A 29 4.07 -19.85 4.23
CA ILE A 29 4.09 -20.89 5.25
C ILE A 29 4.14 -20.25 6.63
N TYR A 30 3.26 -20.73 7.51
CA TYR A 30 3.17 -20.31 8.90
C TYR A 30 3.43 -21.51 9.82
N THR A 31 3.93 -21.23 11.01
CA THR A 31 4.05 -22.28 12.05
C THR A 31 2.69 -22.86 12.44
N ALA A 32 2.68 -23.94 13.20
CA ALA A 32 1.44 -24.49 13.75
C ALA A 32 0.64 -23.46 14.59
N ASN A 33 1.33 -22.49 15.19
CA ASN A 33 0.73 -21.40 15.97
C ASN A 33 0.31 -20.18 15.13
N GLY A 34 0.46 -20.25 13.81
CA GLY A 34 0.07 -19.18 12.88
C GLY A 34 1.12 -18.10 12.67
N ASP A 35 2.36 -18.26 13.15
CA ASP A 35 3.41 -17.25 12.93
C ASP A 35 3.96 -17.33 11.51
N LEU A 36 3.96 -16.22 10.80
CA LEU A 36 4.49 -16.13 9.44
C LEU A 36 5.99 -16.42 9.43
N SER A 37 6.36 -17.54 8.81
CA SER A 37 7.75 -18.02 8.77
C SER A 37 8.40 -17.79 7.40
N MET A 38 7.73 -18.12 6.31
CA MET A 38 8.31 -18.03 4.96
C MET A 38 7.30 -17.51 3.96
N ILE A 39 7.78 -16.67 3.04
CA ILE A 39 7.01 -16.09 1.93
C ILE A 39 7.64 -16.55 0.61
N ALA A 40 6.82 -16.72 -0.42
CA ALA A 40 7.31 -16.99 -1.76
C ALA A 40 8.22 -15.86 -2.25
N PRO A 41 9.29 -16.16 -3.00
CA PRO A 41 10.01 -15.14 -3.76
C PRO A 41 9.01 -14.36 -4.61
N HIS A 42 9.17 -13.06 -4.70
CA HIS A 42 8.28 -12.18 -5.47
C HIS A 42 6.83 -12.08 -4.98
N GLY A 43 6.48 -12.69 -3.85
CA GLY A 43 5.16 -12.56 -3.23
C GLY A 43 4.99 -11.22 -2.49
N VAL A 44 3.75 -10.73 -2.42
CA VAL A 44 3.41 -9.50 -1.69
C VAL A 44 3.53 -9.71 -0.18
N VAL A 45 4.55 -9.11 0.41
CA VAL A 45 4.87 -9.25 1.84
C VAL A 45 3.69 -8.86 2.73
N GLY A 46 3.00 -7.76 2.38
CA GLY A 46 1.84 -7.27 3.11
C GLY A 46 0.72 -8.30 3.23
N PHE A 47 0.39 -9.01 2.16
CA PHE A 47 -0.65 -10.05 2.18
C PHE A 47 -0.28 -11.21 3.11
N ALA A 48 0.95 -11.72 3.02
CA ALA A 48 1.41 -12.77 3.90
C ALA A 48 1.42 -12.34 5.37
N GLY A 49 1.84 -11.09 5.64
CA GLY A 49 1.79 -10.49 6.96
C GLY A 49 0.36 -10.33 7.50
N CYS A 50 -0.60 -10.03 6.63
CA CYS A 50 -2.02 -9.98 7.00
C CYS A 50 -2.55 -11.36 7.39
N CYS A 51 -2.26 -12.42 6.64
CA CYS A 51 -2.77 -13.77 6.89
C CYS A 51 -2.33 -14.38 8.23
N HIS A 52 -1.27 -13.88 8.84
CA HIS A 52 -0.86 -14.24 10.19
C HIS A 52 -2.01 -14.11 11.21
N TYR A 53 -2.81 -13.06 11.11
CA TYR A 53 -3.89 -12.77 12.05
C TYR A 53 -5.14 -13.64 11.88
N PRO A 54 -5.71 -13.82 10.69
CA PRO A 54 -6.85 -14.72 10.50
C PRO A 54 -6.52 -16.18 10.84
N ILE A 55 -5.29 -16.65 10.63
CA ILE A 55 -4.88 -17.98 11.09
C ILE A 55 -4.92 -18.06 12.63
N LYS A 56 -4.40 -17.08 13.34
CA LYS A 56 -4.49 -17.03 14.81
C LYS A 56 -5.93 -16.94 15.30
N PHE A 57 -6.80 -16.20 14.59
CA PHE A 57 -8.23 -16.18 14.86
C PHE A 57 -8.87 -17.56 14.71
N ILE A 58 -8.58 -18.30 13.62
CA ILE A 58 -9.06 -19.67 13.41
C ILE A 58 -8.61 -20.60 14.55
N LEU A 59 -7.35 -20.51 14.92
CA LEU A 59 -6.79 -21.31 16.02
C LEU A 59 -7.48 -21.02 17.35
N LYS A 60 -7.75 -19.76 17.64
CA LYS A 60 -8.36 -19.35 18.92
C LYS A 60 -9.85 -19.69 19.00
N TYR A 61 -10.61 -19.46 17.92
CA TYR A 61 -12.06 -19.49 17.98
C TYR A 61 -12.71 -20.70 17.29
N TRP A 62 -12.06 -21.27 16.28
CA TRP A 62 -12.66 -22.34 15.49
C TRP A 62 -12.13 -23.74 15.83
N THR A 63 -10.96 -23.90 16.42
CA THR A 63 -10.38 -25.22 16.67
C THR A 63 -11.31 -26.12 17.49
N ASP A 64 -11.84 -25.59 18.57
CA ASP A 64 -12.73 -26.30 19.51
C ASP A 64 -14.21 -26.03 19.28
N GLU A 65 -14.55 -25.28 18.20
CA GLU A 65 -15.97 -25.01 17.87
C GLU A 65 -16.60 -26.20 17.17
N PRO A 66 -17.60 -26.88 17.78
CA PRO A 66 -18.12 -28.14 17.25
C PRO A 66 -18.72 -28.04 15.84
N THR A 67 -19.22 -26.86 15.47
CA THR A 67 -19.87 -26.62 14.15
C THR A 67 -18.86 -26.25 13.08
N VAL A 68 -17.61 -25.95 13.44
CA VAL A 68 -16.55 -25.57 12.50
C VAL A 68 -15.39 -26.57 12.59
N GLY A 69 -14.61 -26.49 13.66
CA GLY A 69 -13.41 -27.31 13.88
C GLY A 69 -12.29 -27.02 12.88
N VAL A 70 -11.11 -27.59 13.15
CA VAL A 70 -9.94 -27.54 12.25
C VAL A 70 -9.44 -28.97 12.06
N ARG A 71 -9.55 -29.49 10.83
CA ARG A 71 -9.25 -30.89 10.50
C ARG A 71 -8.41 -30.97 9.25
N GLU A 72 -7.76 -32.11 9.04
CA GLU A 72 -7.10 -32.39 7.77
C GLU A 72 -8.11 -32.37 6.61
N GLY A 73 -7.73 -31.68 5.55
CA GLY A 73 -8.62 -31.49 4.38
C GLY A 73 -9.53 -30.28 4.46
N ASP A 74 -9.51 -29.53 5.56
CA ASP A 74 -10.22 -28.26 5.67
C ASP A 74 -9.46 -27.13 5.00
N GLY A 75 -10.21 -26.11 4.54
CA GLY A 75 -9.66 -24.85 4.05
C GLY A 75 -10.57 -23.70 4.46
N PHE A 76 -9.95 -22.60 4.79
CA PHE A 76 -10.61 -21.38 5.24
C PHE A 76 -10.35 -20.27 4.24
N ILE A 77 -11.37 -19.45 3.97
CA ILE A 77 -11.25 -18.25 3.15
C ILE A 77 -11.41 -17.01 4.03
N HIS A 78 -10.76 -15.93 3.63
CA HIS A 78 -10.79 -14.66 4.34
C HIS A 78 -10.53 -13.51 3.37
N ASN A 79 -11.24 -12.38 3.56
CA ASN A 79 -10.95 -11.11 2.89
C ASN A 79 -11.33 -9.86 3.70
N ASP A 80 -11.95 -10.03 4.86
CA ASP A 80 -12.41 -8.87 5.65
C ASP A 80 -11.22 -8.11 6.26
N ALA A 81 -10.96 -6.90 5.76
CA ALA A 81 -9.85 -6.07 6.22
C ALA A 81 -9.80 -5.91 7.75
N ARG A 82 -10.95 -5.92 8.44
CA ARG A 82 -11.05 -5.78 9.90
C ARG A 82 -10.48 -6.97 10.68
N TYR A 83 -10.29 -8.11 10.02
CA TYR A 83 -9.67 -9.31 10.60
C TYR A 83 -8.19 -9.48 10.20
N GLY A 84 -7.59 -8.45 9.61
CA GLY A 84 -6.22 -8.51 9.10
C GLY A 84 -6.18 -8.76 7.59
N GLY A 85 -6.66 -7.82 6.82
CA GLY A 85 -6.56 -7.75 5.37
C GLY A 85 -6.23 -6.33 4.95
N ILE A 86 -5.70 -6.11 3.77
CA ILE A 86 -5.39 -4.78 3.27
C ILE A 86 -6.69 -4.10 2.85
N HIS A 87 -7.45 -4.76 2.00
CA HIS A 87 -8.80 -4.37 1.59
C HIS A 87 -9.62 -5.62 1.22
N ASN A 88 -10.90 -5.47 0.98
CA ASN A 88 -11.79 -6.64 0.82
C ASN A 88 -11.65 -7.36 -0.54
N THR A 89 -10.79 -6.88 -1.42
CA THR A 89 -10.42 -7.58 -2.66
C THR A 89 -9.31 -8.62 -2.44
N ASP A 90 -8.54 -8.53 -1.38
CA ASP A 90 -7.48 -9.49 -1.09
C ASP A 90 -8.06 -10.76 -0.48
N GLN A 91 -8.28 -11.75 -1.29
CA GLN A 91 -8.84 -13.02 -0.84
C GLN A 91 -7.76 -14.05 -0.56
N SER A 92 -7.72 -14.52 0.67
CA SER A 92 -6.76 -15.52 1.15
C SER A 92 -7.42 -16.87 1.40
N MET A 93 -6.86 -17.92 0.80
CA MET A 93 -7.16 -19.32 1.13
C MET A 93 -6.09 -19.82 2.09
N MET A 94 -6.50 -20.38 3.24
CA MET A 94 -5.62 -20.91 4.27
C MET A 94 -5.97 -22.36 4.56
N ILE A 95 -4.98 -23.25 4.51
CA ILE A 95 -5.18 -24.66 4.83
C ILE A 95 -4.28 -25.12 5.98
N PRO A 96 -4.78 -25.92 6.93
CA PRO A 96 -3.94 -26.54 7.95
C PRO A 96 -3.16 -27.72 7.34
N LEU A 97 -1.88 -27.79 7.64
CA LEU A 97 -1.02 -28.91 7.26
C LEU A 97 -0.91 -29.91 8.42
N PHE A 98 -1.56 -31.05 8.25
CA PHE A 98 -1.46 -32.16 9.20
C PHE A 98 -0.45 -33.19 8.73
N TRP A 99 0.27 -33.77 9.70
CA TRP A 99 1.14 -34.93 9.53
C TRP A 99 0.91 -35.94 10.66
N LYS A 100 0.54 -37.15 10.30
CA LYS A 100 0.22 -38.23 11.27
C LYS A 100 -0.77 -37.78 12.36
N GLY A 101 -1.78 -37.01 11.95
CA GLY A 101 -2.84 -36.51 12.85
C GLY A 101 -2.46 -35.27 13.69
N LYS A 102 -1.26 -34.72 13.53
CA LYS A 102 -0.80 -33.52 14.24
C LYS A 102 -0.72 -32.34 13.31
N LEU A 103 -1.27 -31.19 13.70
CA LEU A 103 -1.11 -29.92 13.00
C LEU A 103 0.34 -29.43 13.14
N ILE A 104 1.04 -29.22 12.04
CA ILE A 104 2.46 -28.84 12.03
C ILE A 104 2.74 -27.48 11.36
N ALA A 105 1.87 -27.03 10.51
CA ALA A 105 2.00 -25.74 9.80
C ALA A 105 0.65 -25.27 9.24
N TRP A 106 0.61 -24.04 8.76
CA TRP A 106 -0.44 -23.51 7.90
C TRP A 106 0.16 -23.04 6.59
N LEU A 107 -0.63 -23.14 5.52
CA LEU A 107 -0.25 -22.72 4.18
C LEU A 107 -1.29 -21.74 3.68
N SER A 108 -0.88 -20.67 3.01
CA SER A 108 -1.80 -19.72 2.42
C SER A 108 -1.49 -19.40 0.96
N ALA A 109 -2.54 -19.04 0.22
CA ALA A 109 -2.46 -18.40 -1.07
C ALA A 109 -3.42 -17.20 -1.09
N THR A 110 -2.93 -16.04 -1.48
CA THR A 110 -3.70 -14.81 -1.59
C THR A 110 -3.63 -14.29 -3.01
N ILE A 111 -4.77 -13.82 -3.51
CA ILE A 111 -4.90 -13.11 -4.78
C ILE A 111 -5.67 -11.82 -4.53
N HIS A 112 -5.22 -10.71 -5.11
CA HIS A 112 -6.02 -9.52 -5.24
C HIS A 112 -7.08 -9.76 -6.32
N GLU A 113 -8.34 -9.90 -5.89
CA GLU A 113 -9.48 -10.09 -6.79
C GLU A 113 -9.90 -8.74 -7.40
N GLY A 114 -10.38 -8.77 -8.63
CA GLY A 114 -10.82 -7.55 -9.29
C GLY A 114 -12.21 -7.07 -8.89
N GLU A 115 -13.00 -7.89 -8.17
CA GLU A 115 -14.39 -7.57 -7.86
C GLU A 115 -14.83 -8.29 -6.59
N ASN A 116 -15.57 -7.59 -5.71
CA ASN A 116 -16.08 -8.15 -4.45
C ASN A 116 -17.53 -7.76 -4.13
N GLY A 117 -18.27 -7.20 -5.10
CA GLY A 117 -19.68 -6.82 -4.91
C GLY A 117 -19.90 -5.53 -4.10
N ALA A 118 -18.90 -4.68 -3.95
CA ALA A 118 -19.02 -3.39 -3.27
C ALA A 118 -19.98 -2.42 -3.97
N CYS A 119 -20.29 -1.27 -3.36
CA CYS A 119 -21.18 -0.28 -3.94
C CYS A 119 -20.69 0.28 -5.28
N GLU A 120 -19.39 0.27 -5.54
CA GLU A 120 -18.76 0.60 -6.81
C GLU A 120 -18.04 -0.62 -7.40
N PRO A 121 -17.92 -0.72 -8.75
CA PRO A 121 -17.21 -1.82 -9.39
C PRO A 121 -15.70 -1.77 -9.10
N GLY A 122 -15.00 -2.89 -9.37
CA GLY A 122 -13.56 -2.99 -9.20
C GLY A 122 -13.12 -3.25 -7.75
N GLY A 123 -14.06 -3.52 -6.83
CA GLY A 123 -13.77 -3.90 -5.45
C GLY A 123 -13.11 -2.83 -4.57
N MET A 124 -12.98 -1.62 -5.09
CA MET A 124 -12.37 -0.47 -4.42
C MET A 124 -13.36 0.69 -4.26
N PRO A 125 -14.35 0.57 -3.33
CA PRO A 125 -15.46 1.49 -3.22
C PRO A 125 -15.07 2.79 -2.51
N ALA A 126 -14.56 3.77 -3.23
CA ALA A 126 -14.25 5.09 -2.68
C ALA A 126 -15.51 5.82 -2.18
N ALA A 127 -16.69 5.47 -2.72
CA ALA A 127 -17.98 6.00 -2.30
C ALA A 127 -18.54 5.36 -1.03
N ALA A 128 -17.91 4.32 -0.48
CA ALA A 128 -18.39 3.66 0.73
C ALA A 128 -18.40 4.61 1.94
N GLU A 129 -19.55 4.74 2.57
CA GLU A 129 -19.76 5.55 3.78
C GLU A 129 -19.91 4.69 5.04
N SER A 130 -20.10 3.39 4.86
CA SER A 130 -20.22 2.42 5.94
C SER A 130 -19.55 1.10 5.59
N LYS A 131 -19.28 0.28 6.60
CA LYS A 131 -18.78 -1.07 6.39
C LYS A 131 -19.71 -1.95 5.53
N PHE A 132 -20.98 -1.60 5.40
CA PHE A 132 -21.95 -2.36 4.61
C PHE A 132 -21.84 -2.07 3.10
N ASP A 133 -21.26 -0.95 2.72
CA ASP A 133 -21.05 -0.54 1.33
C ASP A 133 -19.81 -1.19 0.69
N GLU A 134 -18.99 -1.86 1.51
CA GLU A 134 -17.69 -2.40 1.15
C GLU A 134 -17.73 -3.79 0.48
N GLY A 135 -18.90 -4.27 0.12
CA GLY A 135 -19.08 -5.55 -0.56
C GLY A 135 -18.95 -6.78 0.34
N LEU A 136 -18.58 -7.88 -0.27
CA LEU A 136 -18.42 -9.18 0.38
C LEU A 136 -17.32 -9.11 1.44
N LYS A 137 -17.69 -9.48 2.67
CA LYS A 137 -16.79 -9.54 3.83
C LYS A 137 -16.78 -10.93 4.39
N MET A 138 -15.70 -11.64 4.14
CA MET A 138 -15.49 -12.99 4.63
C MET A 138 -14.54 -12.91 5.84
N SER A 139 -15.11 -12.89 7.06
CA SER A 139 -14.34 -13.26 8.25
C SER A 139 -13.78 -14.67 8.04
N PRO A 140 -12.69 -15.09 8.71
CA PRO A 140 -12.15 -16.42 8.49
C PRO A 140 -13.19 -17.52 8.66
N PHE A 141 -13.66 -18.13 7.58
CA PHE A 141 -14.65 -19.20 7.62
C PHE A 141 -14.30 -20.38 6.72
N LYS A 142 -14.77 -21.56 7.08
CA LYS A 142 -14.48 -22.81 6.38
C LYS A 142 -15.24 -22.89 5.06
N VAL A 143 -14.51 -23.01 3.94
CA VAL A 143 -15.06 -23.14 2.58
C VAL A 143 -14.66 -24.45 1.92
N VAL A 144 -13.63 -25.13 2.44
CA VAL A 144 -13.15 -26.43 1.94
C VAL A 144 -13.34 -27.48 3.04
N GLU A 145 -13.87 -28.61 2.66
CA GLU A 145 -13.97 -29.82 3.50
C GLU A 145 -13.52 -31.03 2.70
N ASN A 146 -12.73 -31.90 3.29
CA ASN A 146 -12.15 -33.09 2.63
C ASN A 146 -11.47 -32.73 1.29
N PHE A 147 -10.73 -31.63 1.25
CA PHE A 147 -10.02 -31.09 0.07
C PHE A 147 -10.95 -30.65 -1.07
N LEU A 148 -12.24 -30.51 -0.85
CA LEU A 148 -13.22 -30.08 -1.84
C LEU A 148 -13.89 -28.77 -1.40
N ILE A 149 -14.00 -27.83 -2.35
CA ILE A 149 -14.75 -26.59 -2.13
C ILE A 149 -16.23 -26.96 -1.93
N ARG A 150 -16.85 -26.48 -0.88
CA ARG A 150 -18.26 -26.65 -0.61
C ARG A 150 -19.11 -25.94 -1.67
N ARG A 151 -19.98 -26.72 -2.32
CA ARG A 151 -20.78 -26.24 -3.46
C ARG A 151 -21.75 -25.12 -3.08
N ASP A 152 -22.35 -25.18 -1.91
CA ASP A 152 -23.26 -24.15 -1.40
C ASP A 152 -22.55 -22.81 -1.20
N LEU A 153 -21.35 -22.83 -0.61
CA LEU A 153 -20.53 -21.62 -0.40
C LEU A 153 -19.98 -21.08 -1.72
N GLN A 154 -19.54 -21.96 -2.62
CA GLN A 154 -19.15 -21.56 -3.97
C GLN A 154 -20.28 -20.79 -4.66
N THR A 155 -21.51 -21.31 -4.61
CA THR A 155 -22.69 -20.67 -5.22
C THR A 155 -23.00 -19.34 -4.54
N PHE A 156 -22.88 -19.27 -3.21
CA PHE A 156 -23.06 -18.02 -2.47
C PHE A 156 -22.06 -16.94 -2.93
N LEU A 157 -20.77 -17.30 -3.00
CA LEU A 157 -19.73 -16.35 -3.42
C LEU A 157 -19.93 -15.85 -4.85
N GLN A 158 -20.25 -16.76 -5.78
CA GLN A 158 -20.55 -16.39 -7.18
C GLN A 158 -21.73 -15.43 -7.32
N ASN A 159 -22.76 -15.59 -6.49
CA ASN A 159 -23.93 -14.69 -6.51
C ASN A 159 -23.70 -13.36 -5.78
N SER A 160 -22.57 -13.20 -5.10
CA SER A 160 -22.26 -12.00 -4.32
C SER A 160 -21.43 -10.97 -5.06
N VAL A 161 -20.93 -11.29 -6.26
CA VAL A 161 -20.01 -10.45 -7.04
C VAL A 161 -20.52 -10.23 -8.46
N ARG A 162 -20.01 -9.16 -9.13
CA ARG A 162 -20.39 -8.84 -10.53
C ARG A 162 -19.72 -9.73 -11.54
N ASP A 163 -18.55 -10.32 -11.21
CA ASP A 163 -17.81 -11.26 -12.05
C ASP A 163 -17.73 -12.65 -11.40
N PRO A 164 -18.79 -13.44 -11.49
CA PRO A 164 -18.87 -14.76 -10.85
C PRO A 164 -17.93 -15.79 -11.47
N LYS A 165 -17.56 -15.63 -12.75
CA LYS A 165 -16.65 -16.54 -13.46
C LYS A 165 -15.22 -16.40 -12.92
N LEU A 166 -14.73 -15.19 -12.86
CA LEU A 166 -13.42 -14.86 -12.31
C LEU A 166 -13.30 -15.32 -10.84
N GLN A 167 -14.30 -14.99 -10.02
CA GLN A 167 -14.34 -15.39 -8.59
C GLN A 167 -14.24 -16.92 -8.42
N LEU A 168 -14.90 -17.69 -9.29
CA LEU A 168 -14.83 -19.15 -9.24
C LEU A 168 -13.45 -19.69 -9.60
N GLU A 169 -12.87 -19.18 -10.70
CA GLU A 169 -11.59 -19.69 -11.19
C GLU A 169 -10.48 -19.37 -10.16
N ASP A 170 -10.43 -18.17 -9.63
CA ASP A 170 -9.40 -17.79 -8.67
C ASP A 170 -9.56 -18.48 -7.31
N MET A 171 -10.78 -18.78 -6.90
CA MET A 171 -11.00 -19.62 -5.71
C MET A 171 -10.42 -21.03 -5.89
N LYS A 172 -10.57 -21.64 -7.07
CA LYS A 172 -9.97 -22.94 -7.41
C LYS A 172 -8.45 -22.84 -7.49
N VAL A 173 -7.94 -21.80 -8.13
CA VAL A 173 -6.48 -21.56 -8.29
C VAL A 173 -5.82 -21.41 -6.93
N LYS A 174 -6.38 -20.61 -6.02
CA LYS A 174 -5.89 -20.48 -4.64
C LYS A 174 -5.82 -21.84 -3.93
N LEU A 175 -6.89 -22.65 -4.02
CA LEU A 175 -6.89 -23.97 -3.41
C LEU A 175 -5.86 -24.91 -4.05
N HIS A 176 -5.78 -24.97 -5.37
CA HIS A 176 -4.83 -25.84 -6.07
C HIS A 176 -3.38 -25.44 -5.77
N SER A 177 -3.09 -24.15 -5.68
CA SER A 177 -1.78 -23.62 -5.35
C SER A 177 -1.33 -24.06 -3.95
N VAL A 178 -2.16 -23.89 -2.92
CA VAL A 178 -1.82 -24.35 -1.56
C VAL A 178 -1.76 -25.89 -1.47
N MET A 179 -2.57 -26.60 -2.25
CA MET A 179 -2.49 -28.08 -2.32
C MET A 179 -1.19 -28.55 -2.98
N ARG A 180 -0.71 -27.84 -4.01
CA ARG A 180 0.59 -28.10 -4.61
C ARG A 180 1.72 -27.86 -3.61
N LEU A 181 1.67 -26.75 -2.87
CA LEU A 181 2.61 -26.46 -1.81
C LEU A 181 2.58 -27.55 -0.73
N ARG A 182 1.37 -27.98 -0.30
CA ARG A 182 1.18 -29.08 0.64
C ARG A 182 1.86 -30.37 0.17
N GLU A 183 1.63 -30.77 -1.08
CA GLU A 183 2.25 -31.97 -1.67
C GLU A 183 3.79 -31.93 -1.59
N ARG A 184 4.37 -30.78 -1.94
CA ARG A 184 5.83 -30.58 -1.87
C ARG A 184 6.36 -30.68 -0.45
N ILE A 185 5.65 -30.11 0.52
CA ILE A 185 6.07 -30.17 1.93
C ILE A 185 5.89 -31.58 2.50
N LEU A 186 4.84 -32.31 2.12
CA LEU A 186 4.67 -33.72 2.55
C LEU A 186 5.83 -34.60 2.09
N ARG A 187 6.35 -34.41 0.87
CA ARG A 187 7.56 -35.12 0.40
C ARG A 187 8.79 -34.79 1.27
N LEU A 188 8.95 -33.52 1.67
CA LEU A 188 10.03 -33.15 2.60
C LEU A 188 9.85 -33.80 3.98
N LEU A 189 8.62 -33.92 4.46
CA LEU A 189 8.31 -34.61 5.71
C LEU A 189 8.60 -36.11 5.65
N GLU A 190 8.35 -36.75 4.51
CA GLU A 190 8.72 -38.17 4.27
C GLU A 190 10.24 -38.35 4.26
N GLU A 191 10.98 -37.42 3.71
CA GLU A 191 12.44 -37.49 3.56
C GLU A 191 13.19 -37.13 4.86
N TYR A 192 12.79 -36.02 5.52
CA TYR A 192 13.53 -35.41 6.61
C TYR A 192 12.84 -35.57 8.01
N GLY A 193 11.56 -35.89 8.03
CA GLY A 193 10.76 -35.96 9.25
C GLY A 193 10.20 -34.65 9.76
N GLU A 194 9.22 -34.71 10.65
CA GLU A 194 8.49 -33.56 11.17
C GLU A 194 9.35 -32.65 12.06
N GLU A 195 10.26 -33.20 12.82
CA GLU A 195 11.14 -32.46 13.74
C GLU A 195 12.01 -31.46 12.96
N VAL A 196 12.53 -31.87 11.80
CA VAL A 196 13.38 -31.04 10.96
C VAL A 196 12.56 -29.88 10.39
N LEU A 197 11.35 -30.12 9.89
CA LEU A 197 10.50 -29.04 9.36
C LEU A 197 10.14 -28.04 10.46
N ILE A 198 9.65 -28.52 11.60
CA ILE A 198 9.27 -27.65 12.72
C ILE A 198 10.47 -26.85 13.24
N ALA A 199 11.62 -27.50 13.38
CA ALA A 199 12.86 -26.83 13.77
C ALA A 199 13.26 -25.77 12.74
N THR A 200 13.21 -26.09 11.45
CA THR A 200 13.54 -25.13 10.39
C THR A 200 12.68 -23.88 10.45
N LEU A 201 11.35 -24.03 10.56
CA LEU A 201 10.44 -22.89 10.63
C LEU A 201 10.70 -22.02 11.87
N ARG A 202 10.98 -22.65 13.03
CA ARG A 202 11.25 -21.92 14.28
C ARG A 202 12.63 -21.26 14.29
N THR A 203 13.68 -21.98 13.88
CA THR A 203 15.04 -21.43 13.82
C THR A 203 15.09 -20.24 12.88
N HIS A 204 14.39 -20.31 11.73
CA HIS A 204 14.29 -19.19 10.81
C HIS A 204 13.74 -17.92 11.50
N LEU A 205 12.66 -18.06 12.26
CA LEU A 205 12.07 -16.93 13.02
C LEU A 205 13.04 -16.41 14.09
N GLU A 206 13.70 -17.30 14.82
CA GLU A 206 14.64 -16.93 15.89
C GLU A 206 15.88 -16.21 15.33
N ASP A 207 16.46 -16.74 14.25
CA ASP A 207 17.65 -16.14 13.61
C ASP A 207 17.36 -14.72 13.12
N VAL A 208 16.20 -14.50 12.52
CA VAL A 208 15.79 -13.16 12.08
C VAL A 208 15.58 -12.23 13.27
N ALA A 209 14.91 -12.68 14.32
CA ALA A 209 14.72 -11.89 15.54
C ALA A 209 16.04 -11.47 16.18
N GLN A 210 17.01 -12.38 16.24
CA GLN A 210 18.34 -12.10 16.79
C GLN A 210 19.13 -11.12 15.90
N GLU A 211 19.08 -11.31 14.59
CA GLU A 211 19.74 -10.41 13.65
C GLU A 211 19.16 -9.00 13.71
N VAL A 212 17.84 -8.84 13.81
CA VAL A 212 17.21 -7.54 13.98
C VAL A 212 17.64 -6.89 15.30
N ARG A 213 17.68 -7.63 16.41
CA ARG A 213 18.24 -7.12 17.69
C ARG A 213 19.69 -6.65 17.54
N ARG A 214 20.50 -7.40 16.80
CA ARG A 214 21.88 -7.02 16.52
C ARG A 214 21.94 -5.69 15.74
N ARG A 215 21.11 -5.52 14.72
CA ARG A 215 21.03 -4.28 13.91
C ARG A 215 20.52 -3.10 14.72
N ILE A 216 19.55 -3.29 15.59
CA ILE A 216 19.04 -2.23 16.46
C ILE A 216 20.16 -1.77 17.42
N ARG A 217 20.94 -2.69 18.00
CA ARG A 217 22.08 -2.33 18.88
C ARG A 217 23.16 -1.49 18.20
N GLU A 218 23.27 -1.55 16.88
CA GLU A 218 24.21 -0.72 16.13
C GLU A 218 23.71 0.72 15.96
N LEU A 219 22.40 0.95 16.05
CA LEU A 219 21.81 2.28 15.95
C LEU A 219 22.07 3.07 17.24
N PRO A 220 22.22 4.41 17.15
CA PRO A 220 22.38 5.23 18.36
C PRO A 220 21.07 5.22 19.18
N ASP A 221 21.21 5.17 20.51
CA ASP A 221 20.08 5.39 21.41
C ASP A 221 19.53 6.81 21.21
N GLY A 222 18.21 6.93 21.12
CA GLY A 222 17.56 8.22 20.93
C GLY A 222 16.23 8.11 20.20
N THR A 223 15.63 9.26 19.93
CA THR A 223 14.35 9.36 19.25
C THR A 223 14.47 10.24 18.00
N THR A 224 13.93 9.75 16.90
CA THR A 224 13.76 10.51 15.65
C THR A 224 12.29 10.52 15.25
N CYS A 225 11.84 11.63 14.68
CA CYS A 225 10.43 11.83 14.36
C CYS A 225 10.22 12.23 12.90
N VAL A 226 9.01 11.95 12.42
CA VAL A 226 8.47 12.45 11.16
C VAL A 226 6.98 12.69 11.31
N ILE A 227 6.47 13.69 10.62
CA ILE A 227 5.04 13.92 10.42
C ILE A 227 4.80 13.99 8.92
N ALA A 228 3.75 13.30 8.46
CA ALA A 228 3.28 13.39 7.09
C ALA A 228 1.83 13.85 7.07
N PHE A 229 1.44 14.52 5.98
CA PHE A 229 0.11 15.08 5.81
C PHE A 229 -0.50 14.62 4.49
N PRO A 230 -1.04 13.38 4.42
CA PRO A 230 -1.95 13.03 3.33
C PRO A 230 -3.17 13.95 3.35
N ASP A 231 -3.73 14.19 2.18
CA ASP A 231 -4.68 15.28 1.97
C ASP A 231 -5.96 14.89 1.24
N SER A 232 -6.29 13.60 1.21
CA SER A 232 -7.50 13.11 0.55
C SER A 232 -8.16 11.97 1.30
N THR A 233 -9.50 12.02 1.38
CA THR A 233 -10.32 10.88 1.80
C THR A 233 -10.63 9.93 0.63
N LEU A 234 -10.02 10.13 -0.54
CA LEU A 234 -10.36 9.58 -1.85
C LEU A 234 -11.60 10.24 -2.50
N ARG A 235 -12.31 11.09 -1.79
CA ARG A 235 -13.49 11.83 -2.29
C ARG A 235 -13.38 13.33 -2.07
N GLU A 236 -12.85 13.72 -0.94
CA GLU A 236 -12.68 15.12 -0.54
C GLU A 236 -11.22 15.40 -0.24
N ASN A 237 -10.81 16.65 -0.47
CA ASN A 237 -9.52 17.17 -0.05
C ASN A 237 -9.59 17.50 1.45
N VAL A 238 -9.13 16.58 2.28
CA VAL A 238 -9.09 16.72 3.74
C VAL A 238 -7.71 16.37 4.25
N LEU A 239 -7.12 17.27 4.99
CA LEU A 239 -5.78 17.07 5.54
C LEU A 239 -5.80 16.10 6.71
N MET A 240 -5.01 15.05 6.60
CA MET A 240 -4.77 14.06 7.65
C MET A 240 -3.38 14.23 8.21
N LYS A 241 -3.20 13.87 9.47
CA LYS A 241 -1.88 13.84 10.13
C LYS A 241 -1.48 12.41 10.44
N PHE A 242 -0.30 12.03 9.99
CA PHE A 242 0.38 10.79 10.37
C PHE A 242 1.62 11.14 11.17
N ASN A 243 1.65 10.74 12.41
CA ASN A 243 2.79 10.95 13.30
C ASN A 243 3.56 9.65 13.48
N LEU A 244 4.88 9.72 13.47
CA LEU A 244 5.76 8.60 13.82
C LEU A 244 6.98 9.11 14.59
N ALA A 245 7.16 8.59 15.79
CA ALA A 245 8.40 8.69 16.53
C ALA A 245 9.04 7.30 16.64
N ILE A 246 10.29 7.16 16.23
CA ILE A 246 11.07 5.93 16.41
C ILE A 246 12.06 6.17 17.53
N THR A 247 11.94 5.39 18.60
CA THR A 247 12.85 5.42 19.76
C THR A 247 13.66 4.14 19.79
N VAL A 248 14.98 4.27 19.80
CA VAL A 248 15.94 3.17 19.99
C VAL A 248 16.48 3.21 21.42
N LYS A 249 16.47 2.06 22.08
CA LYS A 249 17.07 1.87 23.41
C LYS A 249 17.71 0.50 23.53
N GLY A 250 19.03 0.44 23.43
CA GLY A 250 19.77 -0.80 23.44
C GLY A 250 19.44 -1.70 22.24
N ASP A 251 18.80 -2.83 22.45
CA ASP A 251 18.40 -3.77 21.38
C ASP A 251 16.90 -3.79 21.09
N LYS A 252 16.18 -2.76 21.56
CA LYS A 252 14.76 -2.58 21.35
C LYS A 252 14.47 -1.28 20.60
N MET A 253 13.41 -1.32 19.81
CA MET A 253 12.87 -0.18 19.10
C MET A 253 11.40 -0.01 19.44
N THR A 254 10.94 1.24 19.54
CA THR A 254 9.52 1.57 19.69
C THR A 254 9.09 2.45 18.55
N LEU A 255 8.05 2.07 17.84
CA LEU A 255 7.36 2.87 16.84
C LEU A 255 6.10 3.45 17.46
N ASP A 256 6.10 4.75 17.69
CA ASP A 256 4.99 5.48 18.31
C ASP A 256 4.24 6.32 17.26
N PHE A 257 3.01 5.90 16.95
CA PHE A 257 2.11 6.54 15.99
C PHE A 257 1.07 7.43 16.64
N ARG A 258 1.11 7.63 17.96
CA ARG A 258 0.15 8.46 18.67
C ARG A 258 0.18 9.91 18.18
N GLY A 259 -0.97 10.57 18.22
CA GLY A 259 -1.16 11.91 17.67
C GLY A 259 -1.39 11.93 16.16
N SER A 260 -1.57 10.76 15.52
CA SER A 260 -2.16 10.66 14.17
C SER A 260 -3.64 11.03 14.20
N SER A 261 -4.24 11.37 13.06
CA SER A 261 -5.66 11.75 12.96
C SER A 261 -6.60 10.73 13.59
N PRO A 262 -7.76 11.15 14.11
CA PRO A 262 -8.80 10.23 14.58
C PRO A 262 -9.37 9.39 13.44
N GLU A 263 -10.13 8.36 13.77
CA GLU A 263 -10.86 7.56 12.80
C GLU A 263 -11.94 8.40 12.09
N TYR A 264 -12.29 7.97 10.87
CA TYR A 264 -13.36 8.56 10.07
C TYR A 264 -14.58 7.62 10.11
N LEU A 265 -15.73 8.12 10.55
CA LEU A 265 -16.90 7.28 10.78
C LEU A 265 -17.66 6.95 9.49
N ASN A 266 -17.52 7.77 8.47
CA ASN A 266 -18.21 7.63 7.18
C ASN A 266 -17.28 7.70 5.96
N ARG A 267 -16.02 7.29 6.10
CA ARG A 267 -15.07 7.13 4.98
C ARG A 267 -14.28 5.85 5.14
N SER A 268 -14.14 5.11 4.07
CA SER A 268 -13.55 3.77 4.04
C SER A 268 -12.00 3.75 4.11
N ILE A 269 -11.40 4.82 4.57
CA ILE A 269 -9.95 5.02 4.62
C ILE A 269 -9.29 4.62 5.93
N ASN A 270 -10.04 4.15 6.91
CA ASN A 270 -9.45 3.69 8.17
C ASN A 270 -8.71 2.37 7.96
N THR A 271 -7.76 2.10 8.83
CA THR A 271 -7.11 0.78 8.89
C THR A 271 -7.09 0.25 10.32
N ASN A 272 -6.70 -0.98 10.49
CA ASN A 272 -6.44 -1.59 11.79
C ASN A 272 -4.96 -1.89 11.96
N ILE A 273 -4.55 -2.17 13.18
CA ILE A 273 -3.16 -2.38 13.52
C ILE A 273 -2.56 -3.60 12.79
N ALA A 274 -3.33 -4.66 12.56
CA ALA A 274 -2.86 -5.86 11.88
C ALA A 274 -2.40 -5.54 10.46
N SER A 275 -3.28 -4.89 9.70
CA SER A 275 -3.02 -4.49 8.31
C SER A 275 -1.90 -3.46 8.23
N PHE A 276 -1.91 -2.47 9.13
CA PHE A 276 -0.87 -1.46 9.17
C PHE A 276 0.51 -2.04 9.50
N LYS A 277 0.61 -2.98 10.46
CA LYS A 277 1.86 -3.70 10.76
C LYS A 277 2.36 -4.54 9.58
N ALA A 278 1.46 -5.18 8.83
CA ALA A 278 1.84 -5.93 7.64
C ALA A 278 2.48 -5.04 6.56
N MET A 279 1.98 -3.81 6.41
CA MET A 279 2.56 -2.84 5.49
C MET A 279 3.86 -2.20 6.01
N LEU A 280 3.97 -2.01 7.32
CA LEU A 280 5.26 -1.66 7.95
C LEU A 280 6.31 -2.76 7.72
N LEU A 281 5.93 -4.05 7.76
CA LEU A 281 6.83 -5.16 7.45
C LEU A 281 7.37 -5.03 6.03
N THR A 282 6.53 -4.67 5.07
CA THR A 282 6.95 -4.38 3.70
C THR A 282 8.00 -3.26 3.64
N CYS A 283 7.80 -2.15 4.36
CA CYS A 283 8.81 -1.08 4.44
C CYS A 283 10.16 -1.57 4.94
N TYR A 284 10.16 -2.32 6.03
CA TYR A 284 11.41 -2.82 6.63
C TYR A 284 12.13 -3.80 5.72
N LEU A 285 11.42 -4.67 5.03
CA LEU A 285 11.99 -5.70 4.17
C LEU A 285 12.34 -5.22 2.75
N GLN A 286 11.83 -4.10 2.31
CA GLN A 286 12.16 -3.55 0.99
C GLN A 286 13.17 -2.39 1.07
N ASN A 287 13.05 -1.54 2.07
CA ASN A 287 13.79 -0.27 2.12
C ASN A 287 14.85 -0.22 3.21
N ILE A 288 14.57 -0.78 4.40
CA ILE A 288 15.43 -0.60 5.58
C ILE A 288 16.40 -1.76 5.73
N TRP A 289 15.91 -2.99 5.69
CA TRP A 289 16.71 -4.23 5.82
C TRP A 289 16.37 -5.24 4.72
N PRO A 290 16.62 -4.93 3.45
CA PRO A 290 16.18 -5.74 2.30
C PRO A 290 16.89 -7.10 2.18
N ASP A 291 17.96 -7.30 2.92
CA ASP A 291 18.73 -8.55 2.97
C ASP A 291 18.22 -9.53 4.04
N LEU A 292 17.23 -9.15 4.85
CA LEU A 292 16.63 -10.06 5.82
C LEU A 292 15.65 -11.03 5.15
N PRO A 293 15.58 -12.26 5.65
CA PRO A 293 14.51 -13.16 5.27
C PRO A 293 13.13 -12.61 5.62
N GLN A 294 12.16 -12.84 4.75
CA GLN A 294 10.82 -12.27 4.84
C GLN A 294 9.97 -13.08 5.82
N CYS A 295 9.85 -12.59 7.06
CA CYS A 295 9.00 -13.19 8.08
C CYS A 295 8.57 -12.15 9.14
N MET A 296 7.59 -12.49 9.96
CA MET A 296 7.05 -11.58 10.98
C MET A 296 8.04 -11.29 12.13
N SER A 297 9.06 -12.12 12.32
CA SER A 297 10.05 -11.94 13.40
C SER A 297 10.92 -10.71 13.29
N VAL A 298 10.89 -10.01 12.14
CA VAL A 298 11.46 -8.66 12.02
C VAL A 298 10.92 -7.74 13.12
N PHE A 299 9.68 -7.93 13.52
CA PHE A 299 9.03 -7.13 14.55
C PHE A 299 9.17 -7.66 15.98
N SER A 300 9.84 -8.80 16.20
CA SER A 300 10.01 -9.36 17.53
C SER A 300 10.65 -8.39 18.56
N PRO A 301 11.68 -7.58 18.22
CA PRO A 301 12.23 -6.59 19.13
C PRO A 301 11.60 -5.19 19.00
N ILE A 302 10.48 -5.05 18.30
CA ILE A 302 9.86 -3.76 17.98
C ILE A 302 8.50 -3.67 18.66
N ASP A 303 8.35 -2.70 19.56
CA ASP A 303 7.09 -2.35 20.19
C ASP A 303 6.34 -1.30 19.35
N PHE A 304 5.02 -1.33 19.38
CA PHE A 304 4.15 -0.39 18.67
C PHE A 304 3.23 0.33 19.65
N GLU A 305 3.00 1.63 19.41
CA GLU A 305 2.09 2.44 20.20
C GLU A 305 1.15 3.23 19.31
N PHE A 306 -0.15 3.13 19.60
CA PHE A 306 -1.22 3.79 18.87
C PHE A 306 -2.19 4.47 19.83
N ASP A 307 -2.97 5.42 19.31
CA ASP A 307 -4.20 5.85 19.95
C ASP A 307 -5.33 4.91 19.58
N GLU A 308 -6.18 4.57 20.54
CA GLU A 308 -7.44 3.90 20.27
C GLU A 308 -8.36 4.85 19.49
N LYS A 309 -9.08 4.35 18.48
CA LYS A 309 -9.94 5.13 17.57
C LYS A 309 -9.18 6.18 16.75
N SER A 310 -7.98 5.85 16.34
CA SER A 310 -7.25 6.62 15.34
C SER A 310 -7.46 6.03 13.93
N LEU A 311 -7.14 6.80 12.91
CA LEU A 311 -7.14 6.35 11.52
C LEU A 311 -6.29 5.09 11.30
N LEU A 312 -5.23 4.89 12.11
CA LEU A 312 -4.33 3.74 12.07
C LEU A 312 -4.79 2.57 12.95
N ASN A 313 -5.80 2.79 13.76
CA ASN A 313 -6.40 1.82 14.67
C ASN A 313 -7.90 2.11 14.82
N GLY A 314 -8.58 2.02 13.69
CA GLY A 314 -10.01 2.27 13.59
C GLY A 314 -10.83 1.22 14.35
N SER A 315 -11.98 1.67 14.86
CA SER A 315 -12.94 0.80 15.52
C SER A 315 -13.47 -0.28 14.55
N PHE A 316 -13.86 -1.42 15.08
CA PHE A 316 -14.38 -2.53 14.28
C PHE A 316 -15.60 -2.14 13.41
N ASP A 317 -16.36 -1.15 13.81
CA ASP A 317 -17.56 -0.68 13.11
C ASP A 317 -17.28 0.37 12.02
N THR A 318 -16.07 0.91 11.95
CA THR A 318 -15.70 1.85 10.89
C THR A 318 -15.45 1.14 9.56
N PRO A 319 -15.72 1.79 8.42
CA PRO A 319 -15.36 1.24 7.11
C PRO A 319 -13.84 1.28 6.92
N GLN A 320 -13.25 0.23 6.32
CA GLN A 320 -11.81 0.01 6.24
C GLN A 320 -11.32 -0.56 4.88
N ALA A 321 -12.21 -0.81 3.92
CA ALA A 321 -11.82 -1.45 2.65
C ALA A 321 -10.97 -0.58 1.71
N MET A 322 -10.93 0.74 1.94
CA MET A 322 -10.13 1.68 1.16
C MET A 322 -8.97 2.28 1.97
N SER A 323 -8.41 1.49 2.86
CA SER A 323 -7.30 1.90 3.75
C SER A 323 -5.96 2.16 3.03
N LEU A 324 -5.99 2.42 1.72
CA LEU A 324 -4.80 2.59 0.89
C LEU A 324 -3.85 3.69 1.40
N ILE A 325 -4.41 4.86 1.76
CA ILE A 325 -3.61 6.00 2.22
C ILE A 325 -2.81 5.67 3.48
N PRO A 326 -3.41 5.20 4.59
CA PRO A 326 -2.62 4.83 5.76
C PRO A 326 -1.68 3.65 5.50
N LEU A 327 -2.08 2.67 4.72
CA LEU A 327 -1.25 1.49 4.46
C LEU A 327 -0.01 1.85 3.63
N PHE A 328 -0.17 2.65 2.58
CA PHE A 328 0.97 3.10 1.77
C PHE A 328 1.90 4.03 2.56
N LYS A 329 1.36 4.86 3.46
CA LYS A 329 2.20 5.61 4.41
C LYS A 329 2.98 4.68 5.35
N GLY A 330 2.40 3.58 5.77
CA GLY A 330 3.11 2.54 6.53
C GLY A 330 4.35 2.02 5.80
N MET A 331 4.31 1.94 4.46
CA MET A 331 5.44 1.47 3.66
C MET A 331 6.56 2.49 3.46
N THR A 332 6.32 3.77 3.65
CA THR A 332 7.29 4.82 3.30
C THR A 332 7.68 5.71 4.48
N LEU A 333 6.76 5.97 5.40
CA LEU A 333 6.98 6.88 6.53
C LEU A 333 8.19 6.50 7.39
N PRO A 334 8.46 5.22 7.73
CA PRO A 334 9.63 4.83 8.50
C PRO A 334 10.98 5.12 7.82
N CYS A 335 11.02 5.26 6.50
CA CYS A 335 12.26 5.55 5.77
C CYS A 335 12.96 6.83 6.29
N ILE A 336 12.19 7.86 6.63
CA ILE A 336 12.72 9.15 7.06
C ILE A 336 13.41 9.08 8.44
N PRO A 337 12.73 8.64 9.52
CA PRO A 337 13.38 8.55 10.82
C PRO A 337 14.49 7.48 10.84
N MET A 338 14.34 6.38 10.10
CA MET A 338 15.38 5.37 9.97
C MET A 338 16.61 5.88 9.20
N ALA A 339 16.41 6.71 8.16
CA ALA A 339 17.50 7.37 7.46
C ALA A 339 18.30 8.30 8.38
N LYS A 340 17.63 9.06 9.26
CA LYS A 340 18.28 9.93 10.25
C LYS A 340 19.12 9.13 11.24
N LEU A 341 18.62 8.00 11.75
CA LEU A 341 19.36 7.10 12.62
C LEU A 341 20.56 6.45 11.89
N SER A 342 20.33 5.96 10.67
CA SER A 342 21.36 5.28 9.88
C SER A 342 22.45 6.22 9.36
N TYR A 343 22.15 7.50 9.17
CA TYR A 343 23.12 8.50 8.71
C TYR A 343 24.32 8.65 9.67
N MET A 344 24.13 8.36 10.94
CA MET A 344 25.19 8.39 11.95
C MET A 344 26.15 7.19 11.85
N LEU A 345 25.82 6.19 11.04
CA LEU A 345 26.57 4.94 10.90
C LEU A 345 27.19 4.84 9.50
N PRO A 346 28.52 5.07 9.33
CA PRO A 346 29.15 5.08 8.01
C PRO A 346 28.91 3.80 7.19
N HIS A 347 28.87 2.64 7.85
CA HIS A 347 28.66 1.35 7.18
C HIS A 347 27.20 1.11 6.77
N ARG A 348 26.25 1.93 7.23
CA ARG A 348 24.82 1.90 6.87
C ARG A 348 24.43 3.00 5.89
N TYR A 349 25.35 3.88 5.55
CA TYR A 349 25.07 5.03 4.69
C TYR A 349 24.44 4.62 3.34
N THR A 350 24.88 3.52 2.75
CA THR A 350 24.36 3.01 1.48
C THR A 350 22.93 2.48 1.55
N ALA A 351 22.43 2.16 2.75
CA ALA A 351 21.06 1.72 2.97
C ALA A 351 20.04 2.87 3.06
N ILE A 352 20.53 4.12 3.13
CA ILE A 352 19.65 5.30 3.22
C ILE A 352 18.98 5.55 1.89
N VAL A 353 17.65 5.64 1.90
CA VAL A 353 16.81 5.90 0.73
C VAL A 353 15.72 6.92 1.08
N ALA A 354 15.51 7.90 0.22
CA ALA A 354 14.35 8.78 0.31
C ALA A 354 13.04 7.98 0.02
N PRO A 355 11.91 8.41 0.56
CA PRO A 355 10.65 7.74 0.29
C PRO A 355 10.34 7.60 -1.22
N GLN A 356 9.88 6.43 -1.59
CA GLN A 356 9.22 6.19 -2.88
C GLN A 356 7.89 6.94 -2.90
N TYR A 357 7.35 7.22 -4.08
CA TYR A 357 5.98 7.72 -4.18
C TYR A 357 5.02 6.63 -3.70
N ASP A 358 4.19 6.96 -2.73
CA ASP A 358 3.37 5.97 -2.02
C ASP A 358 1.87 6.06 -2.32
N GLN A 359 1.50 6.83 -3.32
CA GLN A 359 0.12 6.98 -3.75
C GLN A 359 0.00 6.71 -5.24
N PRO A 360 -0.13 5.42 -5.65
CA PRO A 360 -0.27 5.08 -7.05
C PRO A 360 -1.57 5.63 -7.62
N ALA A 361 -1.54 6.09 -8.86
CA ALA A 361 -2.72 6.34 -9.63
C ALA A 361 -3.32 4.99 -10.07
N THR A 362 -4.64 4.91 -10.13
CA THR A 362 -5.35 3.71 -10.55
C THR A 362 -6.39 4.04 -11.62
N MET A 363 -6.65 3.07 -12.48
CA MET A 363 -7.77 3.12 -13.41
C MET A 363 -8.66 1.89 -13.12
N ILE A 364 -9.67 2.11 -12.29
CA ILE A 364 -10.68 1.10 -11.97
C ILE A 364 -11.81 1.25 -12.99
N TYR A 365 -12.39 0.15 -13.41
CA TYR A 365 -13.39 0.17 -14.45
C TYR A 365 -14.57 -0.76 -14.18
N GLY A 366 -15.68 -0.49 -14.85
CA GLY A 366 -16.83 -1.37 -14.88
C GLY A 366 -17.77 -1.01 -16.02
N GLY A 367 -18.45 -2.04 -16.55
CA GLY A 367 -19.37 -1.84 -17.65
C GLY A 367 -19.59 -3.10 -18.48
N LEU A 368 -19.94 -2.91 -19.75
CA LEU A 368 -20.04 -3.96 -20.74
C LEU A 368 -18.78 -4.00 -21.58
N THR A 369 -18.20 -5.18 -21.73
CA THR A 369 -17.10 -5.39 -22.67
C THR A 369 -17.57 -5.21 -24.11
N GLN A 370 -16.63 -5.15 -25.07
CA GLN A 370 -16.92 -5.20 -26.51
C GLN A 370 -17.60 -6.51 -26.93
N HIS A 371 -17.60 -7.53 -26.08
CA HIS A 371 -18.25 -8.83 -26.28
C HIS A 371 -19.64 -8.90 -25.60
N GLY A 372 -20.07 -7.83 -24.92
CA GLY A 372 -21.36 -7.74 -24.22
C GLY A 372 -21.40 -8.41 -22.85
N GLU A 373 -20.27 -8.75 -22.26
CA GLU A 373 -20.15 -9.31 -20.91
C GLU A 373 -20.04 -8.19 -19.86
N ASN A 374 -20.67 -8.38 -18.70
CA ASN A 374 -20.47 -7.48 -17.56
C ASN A 374 -19.13 -7.76 -16.91
N VAL A 375 -18.40 -6.70 -16.61
CA VAL A 375 -17.11 -6.76 -15.93
C VAL A 375 -16.94 -5.60 -14.96
N GLY A 376 -16.24 -5.84 -13.88
CA GLY A 376 -15.74 -4.82 -12.96
C GLY A 376 -14.36 -5.23 -12.47
N ASN A 377 -13.37 -4.38 -12.63
CA ASN A 377 -11.99 -4.69 -12.28
C ASN A 377 -11.14 -3.42 -12.21
N PHE A 378 -9.83 -3.58 -12.03
CA PHE A 378 -8.89 -2.47 -12.10
C PHE A 378 -7.74 -2.79 -13.06
N CYS A 379 -7.15 -1.74 -13.64
CA CYS A 379 -5.95 -1.86 -14.45
C CYS A 379 -4.73 -1.70 -13.55
N ALA A 380 -4.05 -2.77 -13.22
CA ALA A 380 -2.86 -2.69 -12.38
C ALA A 380 -1.55 -2.48 -13.16
N ASP A 381 -1.62 -2.47 -14.47
CA ASP A 381 -0.54 -2.01 -15.35
C ASP A 381 -0.10 -0.55 -15.10
N ILE A 382 -0.70 0.08 -14.11
CA ILE A 382 -0.48 1.48 -13.72
C ILE A 382 0.42 1.64 -12.50
N ASN A 383 1.13 0.63 -12.08
CA ASN A 383 1.87 0.66 -10.82
C ASN A 383 3.38 0.87 -11.02
N GLY A 384 3.78 1.91 -11.71
CA GLY A 384 5.20 2.22 -11.96
C GLY A 384 5.67 3.50 -11.27
N ASN A 385 5.58 3.58 -9.95
CA ASN A 385 6.06 4.74 -9.19
C ASN A 385 7.58 4.78 -9.12
N GLY A 386 8.15 5.99 -9.15
CA GLY A 386 9.59 6.20 -8.99
C GLY A 386 10.07 5.94 -7.57
N GLN A 387 11.22 5.31 -7.43
CA GLN A 387 11.88 5.09 -6.16
C GLN A 387 12.61 6.35 -5.69
N GLY A 388 12.73 6.56 -4.39
CA GLY A 388 13.49 7.68 -3.84
C GLY A 388 14.99 7.61 -4.12
N GLY A 389 15.64 8.77 -4.19
CA GLY A 389 17.10 8.87 -4.30
C GLY A 389 17.80 8.24 -3.10
N ARG A 390 18.90 7.54 -3.36
CA ARG A 390 19.70 6.89 -2.33
C ARG A 390 20.93 7.75 -1.99
N ALA A 391 21.57 7.48 -0.86
CA ALA A 391 22.77 8.23 -0.49
C ALA A 391 23.92 8.14 -1.51
N HIS A 392 23.96 7.12 -2.34
CA HIS A 392 25.08 6.81 -3.25
C HIS A 392 24.69 6.68 -4.73
N ARG A 393 23.38 6.72 -5.06
CA ARG A 393 22.87 6.63 -6.43
C ARG A 393 21.46 7.19 -6.56
N ASP A 394 21.05 7.47 -7.79
CA ASP A 394 19.70 7.89 -8.11
C ASP A 394 18.67 6.79 -7.80
N GLY A 395 17.42 7.18 -7.64
CA GLY A 395 16.30 6.28 -7.53
C GLY A 395 15.98 5.63 -8.88
N GLU A 396 15.48 4.39 -8.83
CA GLU A 396 15.08 3.63 -10.01
C GLU A 396 13.77 4.20 -10.59
N HIS A 397 13.68 4.19 -11.93
CA HIS A 397 12.47 4.62 -12.65
C HIS A 397 11.40 3.54 -12.62
N SER A 398 10.16 3.96 -12.51
CA SER A 398 8.97 3.13 -12.75
C SER A 398 9.06 1.71 -12.19
N VAL A 399 9.56 1.59 -10.96
CA VAL A 399 9.61 0.32 -10.26
C VAL A 399 8.20 -0.08 -9.83
N SER A 400 8.03 -1.33 -9.42
CA SER A 400 6.80 -1.82 -8.82
C SER A 400 6.25 -0.87 -7.76
N PRO A 401 4.95 -0.86 -7.53
CA PRO A 401 4.40 -0.13 -6.40
C PRO A 401 5.08 -0.60 -5.10
N PRO A 402 5.09 0.23 -4.06
CA PRO A 402 5.81 -0.08 -2.84
C PRO A 402 5.39 -1.42 -2.18
N PHE A 403 4.22 -1.95 -2.50
CA PHE A 403 3.69 -3.17 -1.90
C PHE A 403 3.98 -4.45 -2.68
N ALA A 404 4.21 -4.38 -3.99
CA ALA A 404 4.35 -5.56 -4.84
C ALA A 404 5.81 -5.87 -5.15
N ALA A 405 6.15 -7.15 -5.13
CA ALA A 405 7.50 -7.60 -5.45
C ALA A 405 7.77 -7.62 -6.96
N VAL A 406 6.75 -7.93 -7.74
CA VAL A 406 6.77 -7.91 -9.21
C VAL A 406 5.43 -7.39 -9.65
N CYS A 407 5.36 -6.13 -10.08
CA CYS A 407 4.23 -5.65 -10.85
C CYS A 407 4.67 -5.54 -12.29
N ASP A 408 4.45 -6.59 -13.03
CA ASP A 408 4.60 -6.56 -14.46
C ASP A 408 3.49 -5.69 -15.06
N ILE A 409 3.75 -5.09 -16.20
CA ILE A 409 2.76 -4.33 -16.97
C ILE A 409 1.64 -5.26 -17.47
N GLY A 410 1.88 -6.56 -17.42
CA GLY A 410 0.98 -7.59 -17.94
C GLY A 410 1.04 -7.67 -19.47
N GLU A 411 0.25 -8.57 -20.00
CA GLU A 411 0.10 -8.74 -21.44
C GLU A 411 -1.01 -7.80 -21.94
N MET A 412 -0.62 -6.59 -22.29
CA MET A 412 -1.55 -5.50 -22.66
C MET A 412 -2.45 -5.90 -23.83
N GLU A 413 -1.93 -6.64 -24.78
CA GLU A 413 -2.67 -7.12 -25.95
C GLU A 413 -3.86 -8.01 -25.52
N ILE A 414 -3.65 -8.89 -24.55
CA ILE A 414 -4.70 -9.76 -24.02
C ILE A 414 -5.74 -8.94 -23.27
N ILE A 415 -5.32 -7.97 -22.48
CA ILE A 415 -6.24 -7.08 -21.76
C ILE A 415 -7.11 -6.29 -22.74
N GLU A 416 -6.53 -5.75 -23.80
CA GLU A 416 -7.26 -4.99 -24.83
C GLU A 416 -8.17 -5.88 -25.69
N GLU A 417 -7.92 -7.18 -25.80
CA GLU A 417 -8.82 -8.15 -26.43
C GLU A 417 -10.05 -8.44 -25.55
N ASP A 418 -9.88 -8.51 -24.24
CA ASP A 418 -10.94 -8.85 -23.31
C ASP A 418 -11.81 -7.66 -22.90
N ILE A 419 -11.22 -6.45 -22.83
CA ILE A 419 -11.89 -5.23 -22.36
C ILE A 419 -11.77 -4.09 -23.39
N PRO A 420 -12.72 -3.13 -23.41
CA PRO A 420 -12.78 -2.09 -24.45
C PRO A 420 -11.79 -0.94 -24.25
N ILE A 421 -10.74 -1.10 -23.44
CA ILE A 421 -9.72 -0.07 -23.19
C ILE A 421 -8.65 -0.16 -24.28
N VAL A 422 -8.32 0.99 -24.87
CA VAL A 422 -7.25 1.14 -25.86
C VAL A 422 -6.17 2.07 -25.33
N ARG A 423 -4.94 1.59 -25.32
CA ARG A 423 -3.78 2.43 -24.96
C ARG A 423 -3.38 3.31 -26.13
N LEU A 424 -3.20 4.59 -25.86
CA LEU A 424 -2.78 5.59 -26.83
C LEU A 424 -1.34 6.00 -26.54
N GLY A 425 -0.42 5.62 -27.40
CA GLY A 425 1.00 5.82 -27.18
C GLY A 425 1.61 4.78 -26.24
N ALA A 426 2.91 4.80 -26.13
CA ALA A 426 3.65 3.93 -25.22
C ALA A 426 3.68 4.51 -23.81
N PHE A 427 4.02 3.68 -22.84
CA PHE A 427 4.42 4.14 -21.51
C PHE A 427 5.71 4.95 -21.64
N THR A 428 5.67 6.20 -21.26
CA THR A 428 6.83 7.11 -21.29
C THR A 428 7.14 7.61 -19.89
N LEU A 429 8.43 7.79 -19.60
CA LEU A 429 8.84 8.40 -18.34
C LEU A 429 8.42 9.88 -18.32
N ALA A 430 7.85 10.31 -17.19
CA ALA A 430 7.34 11.66 -17.04
C ALA A 430 8.49 12.65 -16.83
N LYS A 431 8.98 13.23 -17.93
CA LYS A 431 10.12 14.17 -17.97
C LYS A 431 9.95 15.35 -17.01
N ASP A 432 11.02 15.72 -16.31
CA ASP A 432 11.09 16.79 -15.29
C ASP A 432 10.22 16.56 -14.05
N ARG A 433 9.51 15.47 -13.96
CA ARG A 433 8.61 15.19 -12.84
C ARG A 433 9.24 14.27 -11.82
N VAL A 434 10.27 14.75 -11.12
CA VAL A 434 11.08 13.97 -10.19
C VAL A 434 11.45 14.79 -8.96
N GLY A 435 11.74 14.13 -7.85
CA GLY A 435 12.38 14.75 -6.70
C GLY A 435 13.85 15.02 -7.01
N PHE A 436 14.22 16.28 -7.20
CA PHE A 436 15.60 16.69 -7.51
C PHE A 436 16.49 16.60 -6.27
N GLY A 437 17.76 16.31 -6.45
CA GLY A 437 18.74 16.21 -5.38
C GLY A 437 20.15 15.98 -5.90
N LYS A 438 21.11 15.81 -5.00
CA LYS A 438 22.42 15.27 -5.34
C LYS A 438 22.28 13.92 -6.02
N GLN A 439 21.39 13.09 -5.46
CA GLN A 439 20.83 11.92 -6.11
C GLN A 439 19.33 12.18 -6.32
N ARG A 440 18.86 12.16 -7.57
CA ARG A 440 17.45 12.36 -7.86
C ARG A 440 16.64 11.12 -7.51
N GLY A 441 15.34 11.29 -7.30
CA GLY A 441 14.39 10.20 -7.32
C GLY A 441 14.29 9.57 -8.71
N GLY A 442 13.64 8.42 -8.79
CA GLY A 442 13.22 7.82 -10.04
C GLY A 442 11.95 8.48 -10.55
N LEU A 443 11.76 8.51 -11.86
CA LEU A 443 10.56 9.00 -12.51
C LEU A 443 9.46 7.94 -12.50
N GLY A 444 8.20 8.39 -12.40
CA GLY A 444 7.05 7.60 -12.80
C GLY A 444 6.83 7.64 -14.31
N TYR A 445 5.83 6.93 -14.81
CA TYR A 445 5.47 6.95 -16.21
C TYR A 445 4.11 7.57 -16.48
N GLU A 446 3.89 8.01 -17.71
CA GLU A 446 2.64 8.51 -18.23
C GLU A 446 1.87 7.41 -18.96
N GLN A 447 0.55 7.40 -18.80
CA GLN A 447 -0.36 6.49 -19.46
C GLN A 447 -1.55 7.26 -20.03
N ILE A 448 -1.89 6.99 -21.26
CA ILE A 448 -3.01 7.60 -21.96
C ILE A 448 -3.91 6.51 -22.52
N ALA A 449 -5.19 6.54 -22.19
CA ALA A 449 -6.17 5.53 -22.56
C ALA A 449 -7.44 6.13 -23.14
N SER A 450 -8.11 5.36 -23.97
CA SER A 450 -9.44 5.64 -24.50
C SER A 450 -10.29 4.37 -24.47
N VAL A 451 -11.56 4.47 -24.83
CA VAL A 451 -12.50 3.35 -24.87
C VAL A 451 -13.09 3.21 -26.26
N ARG A 452 -13.23 1.96 -26.72
CA ARG A 452 -13.81 1.67 -28.05
C ARG A 452 -14.65 0.39 -28.01
N GLY A 453 -15.74 0.37 -28.78
CA GLY A 453 -16.51 -0.86 -29.03
C GLY A 453 -17.48 -1.26 -27.95
N THR A 454 -17.79 -0.38 -27.00
CA THR A 454 -18.79 -0.62 -25.95
C THR A 454 -19.82 0.49 -25.93
N GLY A 455 -21.06 0.17 -25.51
CA GLY A 455 -22.13 1.15 -25.31
C GLY A 455 -22.31 1.60 -23.86
N PHE A 456 -21.64 0.97 -22.92
CA PHE A 456 -21.71 1.31 -21.49
C PHE A 456 -20.39 0.96 -20.79
N TRP A 457 -19.65 1.99 -20.39
CA TRP A 457 -18.39 1.85 -19.69
C TRP A 457 -18.16 2.99 -18.73
N GLY A 458 -17.55 2.72 -17.61
CA GLY A 458 -17.15 3.77 -16.68
C GLY A 458 -15.76 3.53 -16.14
N PHE A 459 -15.10 4.64 -15.81
CA PHE A 459 -13.84 4.67 -15.10
C PHE A 459 -14.02 5.30 -13.71
N MET A 460 -13.31 4.77 -12.76
CA MET A 460 -12.93 5.47 -11.55
C MET A 460 -11.42 5.72 -11.67
N THR A 461 -11.08 6.78 -12.39
CA THR A 461 -9.71 7.28 -12.48
C THR A 461 -9.44 8.12 -11.26
N GLY A 462 -8.50 7.73 -10.49
CA GLY A 462 -8.14 8.46 -9.31
C GLY A 462 -6.75 8.12 -8.91
N CYS A 463 -6.29 8.87 -7.98
CA CYS A 463 -5.17 8.45 -7.19
C CYS A 463 -5.65 8.30 -5.75
N THR A 464 -4.83 7.65 -4.98
CA THR A 464 -4.94 7.72 -3.54
C THR A 464 -4.69 9.14 -3.02
N GLY A 465 -4.84 10.14 -3.89
CA GLY A 465 -5.00 11.58 -3.71
C GLY A 465 -3.77 12.31 -3.24
N SER A 466 -3.39 13.39 -3.90
CA SER A 466 -2.53 14.39 -3.26
C SER A 466 -2.58 15.73 -4.00
N VAL A 467 -2.99 16.77 -3.30
CA VAL A 467 -2.70 18.16 -3.65
C VAL A 467 -1.24 18.47 -3.31
N PHE A 468 -0.72 17.83 -2.26
CA PHE A 468 0.69 17.93 -1.86
C PHE A 468 1.44 16.64 -2.19
N THR A 469 2.74 16.76 -2.47
CA THR A 469 3.55 15.57 -2.69
C THR A 469 3.58 14.68 -1.44
N PRO A 470 3.25 13.39 -1.56
CA PRO A 470 3.34 12.48 -0.43
C PRO A 470 4.77 12.04 -0.12
N SER A 471 5.68 12.17 -1.08
CA SER A 471 7.08 11.76 -0.96
C SER A 471 7.95 12.87 -0.43
N GLN A 472 8.41 12.72 0.80
CA GLN A 472 9.31 13.70 1.40
C GLN A 472 10.75 13.45 0.93
N PRO A 473 11.52 14.52 0.66
CA PRO A 473 12.93 14.39 0.32
C PRO A 473 13.80 14.14 1.56
N LEU A 474 15.07 13.82 1.36
CA LEU A 474 16.06 13.70 2.42
C LEU A 474 17.23 14.69 2.24
N PHE A 475 17.71 15.22 3.36
CA PHE A 475 18.97 15.94 3.49
C PHE A 475 19.21 17.05 2.45
N GLY A 476 18.18 17.84 2.15
CA GLY A 476 18.26 18.98 1.24
C GLY A 476 17.81 18.71 -0.20
N GLY A 477 17.35 17.51 -0.50
CA GLY A 477 16.67 17.22 -1.76
C GLY A 477 15.29 17.87 -1.84
N TYR A 478 14.65 17.80 -3.01
CA TYR A 478 13.28 18.27 -3.23
C TYR A 478 12.32 17.09 -3.29
N GLY A 479 11.06 17.32 -2.87
CA GLY A 479 9.96 16.40 -3.14
C GLY A 479 9.64 16.41 -4.64
N PRO A 480 9.11 15.30 -5.19
CA PRO A 480 8.61 15.30 -6.56
C PRO A 480 7.33 16.15 -6.65
N PRO A 481 6.98 16.66 -7.83
CA PRO A 481 5.67 17.26 -8.04
C PRO A 481 4.56 16.21 -7.90
N VAL A 482 3.35 16.66 -7.60
CA VAL A 482 2.17 15.78 -7.68
C VAL A 482 1.92 15.42 -9.16
N TYR A 483 1.33 14.26 -9.39
CA TYR A 483 1.05 13.80 -10.73
C TYR A 483 -0.34 14.26 -11.21
N PRO A 484 -0.49 14.61 -12.48
CA PRO A 484 -1.78 14.99 -13.02
C PRO A 484 -2.65 13.77 -13.33
N LEU A 485 -3.94 13.91 -13.07
CA LEU A 485 -5.00 13.09 -13.66
C LEU A 485 -5.77 13.99 -14.62
N CYS A 486 -5.77 13.67 -15.89
CA CYS A 486 -6.28 14.54 -16.93
C CYS A 486 -7.29 13.82 -17.81
N LYS A 487 -8.20 14.59 -18.40
CA LYS A 487 -9.20 14.11 -19.37
C LYS A 487 -9.33 15.05 -20.55
N ILE A 488 -9.62 14.45 -21.70
CA ILE A 488 -10.06 15.18 -22.88
C ILE A 488 -11.41 14.59 -23.29
N ARG A 489 -12.47 15.38 -23.20
CA ARG A 489 -13.84 14.97 -23.47
C ARG A 489 -14.44 15.65 -24.68
N HIS A 490 -15.60 15.16 -25.10
CA HIS A 490 -16.36 15.64 -26.27
C HIS A 490 -15.57 15.53 -27.57
N ILE A 491 -14.82 14.44 -27.71
CA ILE A 491 -14.01 14.10 -28.88
C ILE A 491 -14.17 12.63 -29.25
N ASP A 492 -13.75 12.33 -30.48
CA ASP A 492 -13.38 10.96 -30.88
C ASP A 492 -11.91 10.96 -31.29
N ILE A 493 -11.04 10.53 -30.38
CA ILE A 493 -9.59 10.50 -30.60
C ILE A 493 -9.21 9.62 -31.79
N PHE A 494 -10.00 8.57 -32.07
CA PHE A 494 -9.70 7.66 -33.18
C PHE A 494 -9.93 8.33 -34.54
N GLU A 495 -10.94 9.21 -34.66
CA GLU A 495 -11.15 10.04 -35.87
C GLU A 495 -10.10 11.15 -35.98
N GLU A 496 -9.71 11.78 -34.88
CA GLU A 496 -8.61 12.76 -34.87
C GLU A 496 -7.29 12.14 -35.36
N LEU A 497 -6.97 10.93 -34.88
CA LEU A 497 -5.76 10.22 -35.30
C LEU A 497 -5.76 9.84 -36.78
N LYS A 498 -6.92 9.56 -37.39
CA LYS A 498 -7.03 9.29 -38.82
C LYS A 498 -6.80 10.55 -39.67
N THR A 499 -7.30 11.69 -39.20
CA THR A 499 -7.28 12.93 -39.97
C THR A 499 -6.02 13.76 -39.76
N ASN A 500 -5.50 13.81 -38.53
CA ASN A 500 -4.39 14.68 -38.12
C ASN A 500 -3.38 14.00 -37.18
N PRO A 501 -2.79 12.82 -37.54
CA PRO A 501 -1.96 12.04 -36.61
C PRO A 501 -0.73 12.78 -36.08
N LYS A 502 -0.20 13.76 -36.86
CA LYS A 502 1.00 14.51 -36.45
C LYS A 502 0.71 15.68 -35.50
N LYS A 503 -0.56 15.99 -35.27
CA LYS A 503 -0.97 17.10 -34.40
C LYS A 503 -0.98 16.69 -32.93
N ILE A 504 -1.05 15.38 -32.67
CA ILE A 504 -1.20 14.84 -31.35
C ILE A 504 0.14 14.26 -30.90
N ASN A 505 0.74 14.87 -29.90
CA ASN A 505 1.84 14.29 -29.13
C ASN A 505 1.27 13.61 -27.89
N PHE A 506 1.59 12.34 -27.68
CA PHE A 506 1.11 11.56 -26.54
C PHE A 506 1.96 11.80 -25.27
N SER A 507 2.17 13.05 -24.92
CA SER A 507 2.63 13.52 -23.60
C SER A 507 1.47 14.24 -22.91
N ILE A 508 1.22 13.89 -21.65
CA ILE A 508 0.13 14.53 -20.88
C ILE A 508 0.35 16.04 -20.79
N ILE A 509 1.58 16.47 -20.53
CA ILE A 509 1.93 17.89 -20.39
C ILE A 509 1.68 18.63 -21.70
N ASP A 510 2.12 18.07 -22.83
CA ASP A 510 1.94 18.68 -24.14
C ASP A 510 0.45 18.73 -24.54
N LEU A 511 -0.29 17.67 -24.32
CA LEU A 511 -1.73 17.63 -24.61
C LEU A 511 -2.50 18.67 -23.80
N MET A 512 -2.21 18.78 -22.51
CA MET A 512 -2.91 19.71 -21.64
C MET A 512 -2.52 21.17 -21.86
N ASN A 513 -1.25 21.46 -22.13
CA ASN A 513 -0.78 22.83 -22.36
C ASN A 513 -1.13 23.34 -23.76
N ASN A 514 -0.97 22.51 -24.78
CA ASN A 514 -1.17 22.93 -26.19
C ASN A 514 -2.61 22.79 -26.65
N GLN A 515 -3.43 21.96 -26.01
CA GLN A 515 -4.84 21.73 -26.35
C GLN A 515 -5.08 21.54 -27.85
N PRO A 516 -4.44 20.57 -28.51
CA PRO A 516 -4.36 20.53 -29.97
C PRO A 516 -5.67 20.16 -30.67
N ILE A 517 -6.69 19.65 -29.96
CA ILE A 517 -7.96 19.21 -30.56
C ILE A 517 -8.99 20.30 -30.36
N GLU A 518 -9.48 20.85 -31.45
CA GLU A 518 -10.47 21.95 -31.46
C GLU A 518 -11.85 21.42 -31.00
N GLY A 519 -12.53 22.20 -30.15
CA GLY A 519 -13.84 21.83 -29.60
C GLY A 519 -13.81 20.81 -28.43
N ALA A 520 -12.65 20.28 -28.09
CA ALA A 520 -12.48 19.38 -26.95
C ALA A 520 -12.57 20.11 -25.61
N THR A 521 -12.99 19.41 -24.59
CA THR A 521 -12.94 19.88 -23.20
C THR A 521 -11.76 19.25 -22.46
N TYR A 522 -10.80 20.08 -22.09
CA TYR A 522 -9.62 19.67 -21.31
C TYR A 522 -9.84 19.94 -19.83
N SER A 523 -9.63 18.96 -18.98
CA SER A 523 -9.77 19.09 -17.54
C SER A 523 -8.74 18.26 -16.78
N THR A 524 -8.31 18.79 -15.64
CA THR A 524 -7.61 18.01 -14.62
C THR A 524 -8.61 17.59 -13.56
N HIS A 525 -8.40 16.41 -12.97
CA HIS A 525 -9.16 16.01 -11.81
C HIS A 525 -8.79 16.85 -10.59
N ASP A 526 -9.80 17.29 -9.86
CA ASP A 526 -9.64 17.43 -8.43
C ASP A 526 -9.37 16.06 -7.82
N MET A 527 -8.58 16.01 -6.77
CA MET A 527 -8.14 14.80 -6.13
C MET A 527 -9.32 14.01 -5.56
N GLY A 528 -9.58 12.86 -6.08
CA GLY A 528 -10.63 11.97 -5.61
C GLY A 528 -10.84 10.82 -6.57
N MET A 529 -11.38 9.73 -6.08
CA MET A 529 -11.80 8.59 -6.88
C MET A 529 -13.31 8.68 -7.08
N THR A 530 -13.74 9.13 -8.25
CA THR A 530 -15.15 9.22 -8.59
C THR A 530 -15.42 8.36 -9.82
N PHE A 531 -16.36 7.43 -9.70
CA PHE A 531 -16.82 6.65 -10.86
C PHE A 531 -17.62 7.53 -11.82
N GLU A 532 -17.23 7.53 -13.08
CA GLU A 532 -17.89 8.32 -14.13
C GLU A 532 -18.04 7.52 -15.43
N LEU A 533 -19.15 7.74 -16.12
CA LEU A 533 -19.39 7.15 -17.44
C LEU A 533 -18.51 7.81 -18.50
N VAL A 534 -17.96 6.99 -19.37
CA VAL A 534 -17.03 7.35 -20.43
C VAL A 534 -17.69 7.17 -21.78
N GLN A 535 -17.54 8.14 -22.67
CA GLN A 535 -17.93 7.95 -24.06
C GLN A 535 -16.78 7.36 -24.88
N PRO A 536 -17.07 6.49 -25.85
CA PRO A 536 -16.04 5.99 -26.76
C PRO A 536 -15.30 7.16 -27.45
N GLY A 537 -13.97 7.05 -27.49
CA GLY A 537 -13.11 8.10 -28.07
C GLY A 537 -12.69 9.22 -27.13
N GLU A 538 -13.27 9.35 -25.95
CA GLU A 538 -12.75 10.25 -24.90
C GLU A 538 -11.41 9.76 -24.34
N VAL A 539 -10.54 10.67 -23.90
CA VAL A 539 -9.18 10.35 -23.46
C VAL A 539 -9.02 10.54 -21.96
N TYR A 540 -8.44 9.56 -21.31
CA TYR A 540 -8.12 9.53 -19.88
C TYR A 540 -6.62 9.34 -19.71
N MET A 541 -6.00 10.20 -18.90
CA MET A 541 -4.56 10.29 -18.77
C MET A 541 -4.15 10.25 -17.31
N ILE A 542 -3.20 9.36 -17.01
CA ILE A 542 -2.66 9.14 -15.67
C ILE A 542 -1.14 9.24 -15.75
N CYS A 543 -0.55 9.97 -14.80
CA CYS A 543 0.89 9.99 -14.60
C CYS A 543 1.20 9.38 -13.24
N GLN A 544 2.10 8.42 -13.18
CA GLN A 544 2.59 7.84 -11.93
C GLN A 544 3.57 8.78 -11.23
N GLY A 545 3.57 8.75 -9.90
CA GLY A 545 4.42 9.62 -9.09
C GLY A 545 5.88 9.23 -9.09
N ALA A 546 6.74 10.19 -8.82
CA ALA A 546 8.19 10.03 -8.75
C ALA A 546 8.70 9.95 -7.29
N GLY A 547 9.89 9.43 -7.10
CA GLY A 547 10.54 9.37 -5.79
C GLY A 547 11.09 10.70 -5.30
N GLY A 548 11.26 10.84 -3.98
CA GLY A 548 11.90 12.00 -3.35
C GLY A 548 13.40 12.09 -3.67
N GLY A 549 13.94 13.31 -3.74
CA GLY A 549 15.37 13.57 -3.93
C GLY A 549 16.19 13.40 -2.64
N TYR A 550 17.46 13.09 -2.78
CA TYR A 550 18.41 12.98 -1.69
C TYR A 550 19.56 14.00 -1.88
N GLY A 551 19.85 14.79 -0.85
CA GLY A 551 20.93 15.75 -0.84
C GLY A 551 20.70 16.99 -1.70
N ASP A 552 21.56 18.01 -1.53
CA ASP A 552 21.41 19.28 -2.25
C ASP A 552 21.67 19.13 -3.76
N VAL A 553 20.79 19.71 -4.57
CA VAL A 553 20.91 19.72 -6.05
C VAL A 553 22.22 20.35 -6.53
N LEU A 554 22.79 21.31 -5.79
CA LEU A 554 24.05 21.94 -6.15
C LEU A 554 25.27 21.02 -5.97
N GLU A 555 25.08 19.90 -5.27
CA GLU A 555 26.12 18.86 -5.10
C GLU A 555 26.06 17.75 -6.16
N ARG A 556 25.03 17.75 -7.04
CA ARG A 556 24.93 16.74 -8.10
C ARG A 556 26.08 16.89 -9.09
N ASP A 557 26.69 15.76 -9.43
CA ASP A 557 27.72 15.70 -10.47
C ASP A 557 27.15 16.23 -11.80
N PRO A 558 27.77 17.27 -12.41
CA PRO A 558 27.35 17.79 -13.69
C PRO A 558 27.25 16.72 -14.80
N ALA A 559 28.14 15.72 -14.79
CA ALA A 559 28.11 14.64 -15.77
C ALA A 559 26.81 13.80 -15.67
N LEU A 560 26.29 13.58 -14.47
CA LEU A 560 25.02 12.88 -14.28
C LEU A 560 23.82 13.71 -14.76
N VAL A 561 23.91 15.04 -14.65
CA VAL A 561 22.85 15.94 -15.18
C VAL A 561 22.87 15.93 -16.72
N MET A 562 24.04 15.94 -17.34
CA MET A 562 24.15 15.83 -18.80
C MET A 562 23.62 14.49 -19.31
N LYS A 563 23.92 13.41 -18.58
CA LYS A 563 23.36 12.09 -18.88
C LYS A 563 21.83 12.09 -18.78
N ASP A 564 21.25 12.71 -17.75
CA ASP A 564 19.80 12.82 -17.61
C ASP A 564 19.15 13.59 -18.77
N ILE A 565 19.83 14.60 -19.35
CA ILE A 565 19.35 15.29 -20.58
C ILE A 565 19.45 14.36 -21.77
N GLU A 566 20.58 13.66 -21.94
CA GLU A 566 20.81 12.74 -23.07
C GLU A 566 19.78 11.58 -23.09
N GLU A 567 19.36 11.13 -21.90
CA GLU A 567 18.35 10.10 -21.70
C GLU A 567 16.91 10.64 -21.73
N ASP A 568 16.71 11.93 -22.00
CA ASP A 568 15.41 12.63 -22.05
C ASP A 568 14.62 12.59 -20.73
N LEU A 569 15.31 12.50 -19.60
CA LEU A 569 14.70 12.44 -18.28
C LEU A 569 14.43 13.84 -17.70
N ILE A 570 15.24 14.82 -18.07
CA ILE A 570 15.10 16.23 -17.68
C ILE A 570 15.31 17.17 -18.88
N SER A 571 14.75 18.37 -18.77
CA SER A 571 14.95 19.45 -19.76
C SER A 571 16.26 20.19 -19.56
N HIS A 572 16.67 20.93 -20.60
CA HIS A 572 17.78 21.91 -20.51
C HIS A 572 17.51 23.01 -19.48
N GLU A 573 16.24 23.41 -19.35
CA GLU A 573 15.77 24.38 -18.35
C GLU A 573 16.03 23.85 -16.94
N THR A 574 15.66 22.63 -16.65
CA THR A 574 15.91 21.97 -15.35
C THR A 574 17.40 21.93 -15.02
N ALA A 575 18.24 21.59 -15.97
CA ALA A 575 19.69 21.59 -15.76
C ALA A 575 20.23 22.99 -15.41
N ARG A 576 19.75 24.04 -16.08
CA ARG A 576 20.15 25.43 -15.80
C ARG A 576 19.56 25.96 -14.49
N ASP A 577 18.24 25.77 -14.32
CA ASP A 577 17.50 26.49 -13.28
C ASP A 577 17.52 25.79 -11.93
N ILE A 578 17.50 24.47 -11.93
CA ILE A 578 17.54 23.67 -10.70
C ILE A 578 18.97 23.31 -10.32
N TYR A 579 19.73 22.69 -11.23
CA TYR A 579 21.07 22.19 -10.96
C TYR A 579 22.17 23.24 -11.12
N LYS A 580 21.83 24.42 -11.66
CA LYS A 580 22.77 25.54 -11.85
C LYS A 580 24.01 25.15 -12.67
N ILE A 581 23.80 24.48 -13.81
CA ILE A 581 24.88 24.06 -14.69
C ILE A 581 24.95 24.97 -15.92
N VAL A 582 26.18 25.37 -16.25
CA VAL A 582 26.50 26.09 -17.51
C VAL A 582 27.06 25.08 -18.50
N PHE A 583 26.43 24.91 -19.63
CA PHE A 583 26.80 23.95 -20.66
C PHE A 583 26.37 24.40 -22.06
N ASP A 584 27.02 23.84 -23.07
CA ASP A 584 26.58 24.00 -24.47
C ASP A 584 25.40 23.07 -24.78
N GLU A 585 24.26 23.61 -25.16
CA GLU A 585 23.01 22.83 -25.33
C GLU A 585 23.05 21.80 -26.45
N ARG A 586 23.94 21.98 -27.44
CA ARG A 586 24.04 21.06 -28.58
C ARG A 586 25.01 19.93 -28.32
N THR A 587 26.09 20.21 -27.60
CA THR A 587 27.16 19.23 -27.36
C THR A 587 27.13 18.63 -25.98
N LEU A 588 26.33 19.18 -25.07
CA LEU A 588 26.26 18.84 -23.64
C LEU A 588 27.59 18.94 -22.90
N ILE A 589 28.53 19.77 -23.44
CA ILE A 589 29.82 20.02 -22.79
C ILE A 589 29.61 21.04 -21.67
N VAL A 590 29.98 20.67 -20.48
CA VAL A 590 29.91 21.52 -19.27
C VAL A 590 31.05 22.50 -19.19
N ASP A 591 30.75 23.75 -18.89
CA ASP A 591 31.75 24.73 -18.42
C ASP A 591 31.89 24.59 -16.88
N GLU A 592 32.87 23.81 -16.46
CA GLU A 592 33.09 23.46 -15.05
C GLU A 592 33.36 24.72 -14.20
N ALA A 593 34.13 25.69 -14.72
CA ALA A 593 34.47 26.90 -14.00
C ALA A 593 33.28 27.83 -13.80
N ALA A 594 32.49 28.04 -14.86
CA ALA A 594 31.27 28.83 -14.79
C ALA A 594 30.21 28.16 -13.92
N THR A 595 30.08 26.84 -14.01
CA THR A 595 29.17 26.03 -13.16
C THR A 595 29.55 26.18 -11.68
N ALA A 596 30.81 26.01 -11.32
CA ALA A 596 31.26 26.16 -9.95
C ALA A 596 31.00 27.56 -9.41
N ALA A 597 31.29 28.61 -10.19
CA ALA A 597 31.02 29.99 -9.83
C ALA A 597 29.51 30.27 -9.62
N LEU A 598 28.68 29.77 -10.50
CA LEU A 598 27.22 29.95 -10.42
C LEU A 598 26.64 29.23 -9.19
N ARG A 599 27.09 28.00 -8.89
CA ARG A 599 26.68 27.23 -7.72
C ARG A 599 27.13 27.90 -6.40
N ASP A 600 28.36 28.43 -6.35
CA ASP A 600 28.88 29.19 -5.18
C ASP A 600 28.04 30.46 -4.95
N ALA A 601 27.71 31.19 -6.00
CA ALA A 601 26.83 32.35 -5.92
C ALA A 601 25.42 32.00 -5.41
N GLU A 602 24.85 30.92 -5.88
CA GLU A 602 23.56 30.42 -5.41
C GLU A 602 23.59 29.99 -3.95
N CYS A 603 24.64 29.27 -3.51
CA CYS A 603 24.82 28.94 -2.10
C CYS A 603 24.83 30.18 -1.22
N LYS A 604 25.60 31.22 -1.61
CA LYS A 604 25.65 32.49 -0.89
C LYS A 604 24.30 33.19 -0.85
N ALA A 605 23.60 33.20 -1.97
CA ALA A 605 22.27 33.79 -2.06
C ALA A 605 21.25 33.05 -1.18
N ARG A 606 21.28 31.69 -1.13
CA ARG A 606 20.43 30.88 -0.24
C ARG A 606 20.69 31.20 1.23
N ILE A 607 21.97 31.31 1.64
CA ILE A 607 22.33 31.68 3.03
C ILE A 607 21.81 33.08 3.34
N ALA A 608 21.98 34.04 2.43
CA ALA A 608 21.53 35.42 2.65
C ALA A 608 20.01 35.61 2.81
N ARG A 609 19.21 34.79 2.12
CA ARG A 609 17.73 34.80 2.23
C ARG A 609 17.16 33.80 3.24
N GLY A 610 18.04 32.99 3.84
CA GLY A 610 17.62 31.99 4.82
C GLY A 610 17.09 32.61 6.10
N THR A 611 16.02 32.01 6.64
CA THR A 611 15.46 32.39 7.95
C THR A 611 16.03 31.48 9.00
N PRO A 612 16.49 31.99 10.16
CA PRO A 612 16.90 31.16 11.29
C PRO A 612 15.77 30.22 11.73
N PHE A 613 16.12 29.00 12.12
CA PHE A 613 15.15 27.96 12.43
C PHE A 613 14.10 28.39 13.46
N ASP A 614 14.53 29.03 14.56
CA ASP A 614 13.58 29.49 15.60
C ASP A 614 12.62 30.57 15.10
N ALA A 615 13.08 31.46 14.23
CA ALA A 615 12.22 32.46 13.61
C ALA A 615 11.23 31.83 12.63
N PHE A 616 11.70 30.88 11.82
CA PHE A 616 10.84 30.10 10.92
C PHE A 616 9.76 29.33 11.70
N VAL A 617 10.16 28.62 12.76
CA VAL A 617 9.18 27.88 13.59
C VAL A 617 8.18 28.83 14.24
N ALA A 618 8.60 29.99 14.74
CA ALA A 618 7.68 30.96 15.33
C ALA A 618 6.67 31.52 14.32
N GLU A 619 7.09 31.71 13.06
CA GLU A 619 6.20 32.15 11.98
C GLU A 619 5.22 31.05 11.53
N TRP A 620 5.74 29.82 11.38
CA TRP A 620 4.98 28.71 10.80
C TRP A 620 4.26 27.81 11.82
N SER A 621 4.45 28.02 13.11
CA SER A 621 3.73 27.29 14.17
C SER A 621 2.31 27.82 14.41
N THR A 622 1.59 28.13 13.32
CA THR A 622 0.18 28.53 13.39
C THR A 622 -0.72 27.30 13.34
N THR A 623 -1.89 27.39 13.95
CA THR A 623 -2.89 26.31 13.94
C THR A 623 -3.68 26.28 12.63
N GLU A 624 -3.57 27.31 11.80
CA GLU A 624 -4.32 27.46 10.56
C GLU A 624 -3.37 27.62 9.37
N PRO A 625 -3.70 27.05 8.19
CA PRO A 625 -2.94 27.25 6.97
C PRO A 625 -2.98 28.72 6.56
N PRO A 626 -1.90 29.24 5.93
CA PRO A 626 -1.93 30.59 5.36
C PRO A 626 -3.02 30.72 4.29
N GLU A 627 -3.76 31.82 4.27
CA GLU A 627 -4.74 32.16 3.23
C GLU A 627 -4.13 32.18 1.82
N SER A 628 -2.80 32.36 1.72
CA SER A 628 -2.06 32.33 0.47
C SER A 628 -1.91 30.95 -0.17
N LEU A 629 -2.36 29.88 0.49
CA LEU A 629 -2.36 28.50 -0.02
C LEU A 629 -3.76 28.12 -0.51
N PRO A 630 -4.18 28.54 -1.71
CA PRO A 630 -5.57 28.40 -2.20
C PRO A 630 -6.00 26.95 -2.44
N PHE A 631 -5.05 26.01 -2.50
CA PHE A 631 -5.31 24.59 -2.72
C PHE A 631 -5.23 23.77 -1.41
N TYR A 632 -5.15 24.46 -0.30
CA TYR A 632 -5.22 23.79 0.99
C TYR A 632 -6.63 23.25 1.15
N GLY A 633 -6.74 21.92 1.22
CA GLY A 633 -8.03 21.27 1.46
C GLY A 633 -8.63 21.76 2.76
N SER A 634 -9.92 21.63 2.92
CA SER A 634 -10.59 21.92 4.17
C SER A 634 -10.03 21.04 5.29
N TRP A 635 -9.68 21.64 6.43
CA TRP A 635 -9.35 20.88 7.64
C TRP A 635 -10.59 20.17 8.18
N ASP A 636 -11.76 20.78 7.97
CA ASP A 636 -13.08 20.29 8.35
C ASP A 636 -14.01 20.35 7.15
N ASP A 637 -14.22 19.24 6.47
CA ASP A 637 -15.29 19.11 5.49
C ASP A 637 -16.57 18.64 6.20
N PRO A 638 -17.69 19.35 6.09
CA PRO A 638 -18.94 18.99 6.78
C PRO A 638 -19.54 17.66 6.31
N LYS A 639 -19.09 17.11 5.18
CA LYS A 639 -19.49 15.79 4.69
C LYS A 639 -18.73 14.65 5.38
N VAL A 640 -17.61 14.96 6.01
CA VAL A 640 -16.76 13.98 6.69
C VAL A 640 -17.07 13.97 8.17
N ILE A 641 -17.42 12.82 8.71
CA ILE A 641 -17.69 12.65 10.13
C ILE A 641 -16.46 12.06 10.80
N TYR A 642 -15.82 12.89 11.63
CA TYR A 642 -14.65 12.49 12.40
C TYR A 642 -15.07 11.76 13.67
N GLY A 643 -14.32 10.72 14.00
CA GLY A 643 -14.37 10.12 15.32
C GLY A 643 -13.64 10.99 16.35
N THR A 644 -13.67 10.55 17.58
CA THR A 644 -12.95 11.19 18.67
C THR A 644 -12.00 10.18 19.30
N HIS A 645 -10.74 10.56 19.45
CA HIS A 645 -9.79 9.75 20.20
C HIS A 645 -10.34 9.44 21.58
N SER A 646 -10.26 8.17 22.00
CA SER A 646 -10.70 7.78 23.34
C SER A 646 -9.77 8.28 24.44
N GLY A 647 -8.59 8.79 24.10
CA GLY A 647 -7.52 9.13 25.01
C GLY A 647 -6.78 7.92 25.58
N LYS A 648 -7.18 6.71 25.15
CA LYS A 648 -6.56 5.47 25.59
C LYS A 648 -5.40 5.09 24.65
N ARG A 649 -4.26 4.80 25.27
CA ARG A 649 -3.08 4.29 24.59
C ARG A 649 -3.22 2.79 24.39
N VAL A 650 -2.97 2.33 23.18
CA VAL A 650 -2.87 0.91 22.83
C VAL A 650 -1.41 0.59 22.59
N LYS A 651 -0.86 -0.31 23.42
CA LYS A 651 0.47 -0.85 23.24
C LYS A 651 0.35 -2.27 22.71
N MET A 652 1.04 -2.55 21.61
CA MET A 652 1.03 -3.88 21.01
C MET A 652 2.45 -4.40 20.82
N ASP A 653 2.63 -5.64 21.19
CA ASP A 653 3.70 -6.48 20.69
C ASP A 653 3.24 -7.30 19.47
N ALA A 654 4.13 -8.12 18.91
CA ALA A 654 3.83 -8.90 17.72
C ALA A 654 2.68 -9.92 17.89
N ASP A 655 2.39 -10.32 19.11
CA ASP A 655 1.51 -11.47 19.40
C ASP A 655 0.12 -11.08 19.91
N ASN A 656 -0.08 -9.82 20.28
CA ASN A 656 -1.37 -9.36 20.80
C ASN A 656 -2.37 -9.06 19.66
N ILE A 657 -3.29 -9.98 19.42
CA ILE A 657 -4.36 -9.84 18.43
C ILE A 657 -5.73 -9.54 19.04
N GLU A 658 -5.86 -9.52 20.36
CA GLU A 658 -7.17 -9.49 21.03
C GLU A 658 -7.94 -8.21 20.80
N SER A 659 -7.25 -7.09 20.68
CA SER A 659 -7.87 -5.78 20.42
C SER A 659 -8.27 -5.55 18.96
N MET A 660 -7.94 -6.48 18.05
CA MET A 660 -8.11 -6.30 16.60
C MET A 660 -9.27 -7.09 16.02
N PHE A 661 -9.81 -8.05 16.76
CA PHE A 661 -10.85 -8.93 16.27
C PHE A 661 -12.16 -8.70 17.00
N MET A 662 -13.25 -8.92 16.26
CA MET A 662 -14.59 -8.93 16.84
C MET A 662 -14.64 -10.02 17.93
N PRO A 663 -15.10 -9.70 19.14
CA PRO A 663 -15.25 -10.70 20.20
C PRO A 663 -16.12 -11.86 19.72
N ASN A 664 -15.70 -13.07 20.05
CA ASN A 664 -16.56 -14.23 19.87
C ASN A 664 -17.84 -14.05 20.71
N PRO A 665 -19.03 -14.44 20.25
CA PRO A 665 -20.25 -14.39 21.05
C PRO A 665 -20.14 -15.02 22.45
N LYS A 666 -19.29 -16.03 22.62
CA LYS A 666 -18.98 -16.62 23.92
C LYS A 666 -18.22 -15.62 24.84
N ASP A 667 -17.23 -14.92 24.28
CA ASP A 667 -16.46 -13.92 25.05
C ASP A 667 -17.36 -12.74 25.44
N VAL A 668 -18.22 -12.27 24.55
CA VAL A 668 -19.22 -11.24 24.88
C VAL A 668 -20.15 -11.66 26.02
N ARG A 669 -20.55 -12.94 26.03
CA ARG A 669 -21.37 -13.47 27.12
C ARG A 669 -20.61 -13.59 28.43
N ILE A 670 -19.33 -13.97 28.38
CA ILE A 670 -18.46 -14.02 29.56
C ILE A 670 -18.28 -12.60 30.13
N ASP A 671 -17.94 -11.61 29.30
CA ASP A 671 -17.78 -10.23 29.71
C ASP A 671 -19.06 -9.64 30.33
N ALA A 672 -20.22 -9.97 29.74
CA ALA A 672 -21.52 -9.57 30.32
C ALA A 672 -21.75 -10.19 31.71
N LEU A 673 -21.47 -11.49 31.86
CA LEU A 673 -21.60 -12.19 33.13
C LEU A 673 -20.60 -11.68 34.18
N GLU A 674 -19.38 -11.36 33.77
CA GLU A 674 -18.39 -10.74 34.67
C GLU A 674 -18.83 -9.32 35.11
N GLY A 675 -19.41 -8.55 34.19
CA GLY A 675 -20.02 -7.24 34.49
C GLY A 675 -21.17 -7.36 35.49
N GLU A 676 -22.09 -8.30 35.27
CA GLU A 676 -23.20 -8.59 36.20
C GLU A 676 -22.65 -9.03 37.59
N LEU A 677 -21.67 -9.91 37.62
CA LEU A 677 -21.06 -10.38 38.86
C LEU A 677 -20.38 -9.24 39.64
N LYS A 678 -19.70 -8.33 38.93
CA LYS A 678 -19.07 -7.16 39.53
C LYS A 678 -20.11 -6.22 40.14
N SER A 679 -21.23 -5.99 39.44
CA SER A 679 -22.36 -5.19 39.96
C SER A 679 -22.96 -5.80 41.22
N VAL A 680 -23.28 -7.10 41.18
CA VAL A 680 -23.84 -7.83 42.33
C VAL A 680 -22.89 -7.82 43.53
N ARG A 681 -21.58 -7.96 43.31
CA ARG A 681 -20.58 -7.85 44.39
C ARG A 681 -20.54 -6.47 45.00
N ALA A 682 -20.63 -5.40 44.19
CA ALA A 682 -20.66 -4.03 44.68
C ALA A 682 -21.94 -3.76 45.53
N GLU A 683 -23.11 -4.25 45.09
CA GLU A 683 -24.35 -4.17 45.82
C GLU A 683 -24.29 -4.93 47.16
N LEU A 684 -23.70 -6.14 47.15
CA LEU A 684 -23.52 -6.91 48.37
C LEU A 684 -22.61 -6.20 49.38
N GLU A 685 -21.52 -5.60 48.92
CA GLU A 685 -20.63 -4.82 49.79
C GLU A 685 -21.34 -3.58 50.37
N ALA A 686 -22.12 -2.87 49.54
CA ALA A 686 -22.92 -1.75 50.01
C ALA A 686 -23.95 -2.18 51.06
N CYS A 687 -24.63 -3.32 50.88
CA CYS A 687 -25.56 -3.89 51.87
C CYS A 687 -24.84 -4.29 53.17
N LYS A 688 -23.66 -4.88 53.10
CA LYS A 688 -22.86 -5.24 54.30
C LYS A 688 -22.45 -3.98 55.08
N GLN A 689 -22.01 -2.94 54.40
CA GLN A 689 -21.65 -1.67 55.03
C GLN A 689 -22.86 -0.99 55.69
N ALA A 690 -24.04 -0.99 55.03
CA ALA A 690 -25.27 -0.49 55.58
C ALA A 690 -25.76 -1.31 56.79
N SER A 691 -25.52 -2.60 56.85
CA SER A 691 -25.84 -3.46 57.97
C SER A 691 -24.86 -3.31 59.13
N ALA A 692 -23.61 -2.98 58.89
CA ALA A 692 -22.60 -2.74 59.92
C ALA A 692 -22.70 -1.35 60.56
N SER A 693 -23.43 -0.45 59.93
CA SER A 693 -23.71 0.93 60.44
C SER A 693 -25.03 1.04 61.19
N ARG A 694 -25.78 -0.05 61.29
CA ARG A 694 -26.95 -0.20 62.18
C ARG A 694 -26.57 -1.02 63.41
#